data_e64244c04fa5e530fcdd05dcaa7aaeb7
#
_entry.id   e64244c04fa5e530fcdd05dcaa7aaeb7
#
_cell.length_a   1.000
_cell.length_b   1.000
_cell.length_c   1.000
_cell.angle_alpha   90.00
_cell.angle_beta   90.00
_cell.angle_gamma   90.00
#
_symmetry.space_group_name_H-M   'P 1'
#
loop_
_entity.id
_entity.type
_entity.pdbx_description
1 polymer ?
#
loop_
_entity_poly.entity_id
_entity_poly.type
_entity_poly.pdbx_seq_one_letter_code
_entity_poly.pdbx_strand_id
1 'polypeptide(L)'
;MQTIVTSHPAAVAVPRAPALAGAAPAAYAGYQTIRRNGSVVAFEPNKIAVALMKAFLAVHGTQGAASASVRETVDALTESVVRALLRSRPGGGTFHIEDVQDQVELGLMRGSHHEVARAYVLYRERRTQERARQVQAAAPQEPVLHVTDGGQRVPLDFAALAALIESACEGLGADVRAEPILAETRRNLYDGVPIDEVHKASILAARTLIEKDPAYTRATARLLLHTIRKEILGEEVTQGEMAARYADYFPGFIRKGVEAELLDPRLQQYDLARLGAALKAERDFQFDYLGLQTLFDRYFLHIEEQRIELPQAFFMRVSMGLALNEIDREGRAIEFYNVLSTFDFMSSTPTLFNAGSLRSQLSSCYLTTVADDLEGIYEALKENALLSKFAGGLGNDWTRVRALGSYIKGTNGKSQGVVPFLKVVNDTAVAVNQGGKRKGAVCAYLETWHLDIEEFLELRKNTGDDRRRTHDMNTANWIPDLFMRRVMDGGQWTLFSPSTCPDLHDKFGKDFELAYTAYEDKADRGEIKLFKRLAAKDLWRKMLSMLFETGHPWITFKDACNVRSPQQHAGVVHSSNLCTEITLNTSDTEIAVCNLGSVNLSQHLRDGEIDQVKLKRTIGTAMRMLDNVIDINYYAVKKARDSNLRHRPVGLGIMGFQDCLYQKRVPYASDAAVEFADRSMEAVCYHAYWASTDLAAERGRYSSFRGSLWDRGVLPLDTLDMLADARGGAQYVQVDRSTTLDWSALRARIAEHGMRNSNCVAIAPTATISNIIGVDASIEPSFGNISVKSNLSGEFTVVNEYLVRDLKGLGLWDDVMVMDLKHFDGSLLPIDRVPEELKRLYATAFEIETSWLVEAASRRQKWIDQAQSLNIYMAGASGKKLDETYKLAWLRGLKTTYYLRTTSATYAEKSTVSRGAMNAVSRGPQGVGAGPGGTAALAAVMAPPSSVVASAEPATDIKFCSIDTPDCEACQ
;
A
#
# COMPACT_ATOMS: atom_id res chain seq x y z
N MET A 1 -72.31 -21.67 31.29
CA MET A 1 -71.20 -20.93 31.92
C MET A 1 -70.10 -21.96 32.15
N GLN A 2 -69.18 -22.10 31.26
CA GLN A 2 -68.00 -22.95 31.43
C GLN A 2 -66.78 -22.10 31.56
N THR A 3 -66.13 -22.16 32.69
CA THR A 3 -64.84 -21.50 32.98
C THR A 3 -63.72 -22.28 32.35
N ILE A 4 -62.98 -21.67 31.43
CA ILE A 4 -61.80 -22.22 30.85
C ILE A 4 -60.63 -21.88 31.76
N VAL A 5 -60.02 -22.87 32.36
CA VAL A 5 -58.77 -22.80 33.12
C VAL A 5 -57.59 -22.88 32.11
N THR A 6 -56.85 -21.80 31.95
CA THR A 6 -55.61 -21.81 31.21
C THR A 6 -54.49 -22.32 32.07
N SER A 7 -54.00 -23.53 31.80
CA SER A 7 -52.81 -24.09 32.43
C SER A 7 -51.55 -23.44 31.85
N HIS A 8 -50.73 -22.81 32.65
CA HIS A 8 -49.38 -22.39 32.34
C HIS A 8 -48.48 -23.66 32.16
N PRO A 9 -47.66 -23.74 31.11
CA PRO A 9 -46.70 -24.84 31.03
C PRO A 9 -45.60 -24.60 32.04
N ALA A 10 -45.29 -25.69 32.80
CA ALA A 10 -44.22 -25.72 33.77
C ALA A 10 -42.87 -25.38 33.17
N ALA A 11 -42.07 -24.56 33.85
CA ALA A 11 -40.70 -24.26 33.48
C ALA A 11 -39.87 -25.54 33.36
N VAL A 12 -39.51 -25.90 32.14
CA VAL A 12 -38.57 -27.01 31.88
C VAL A 12 -37.21 -26.58 32.43
N ALA A 13 -36.66 -27.33 33.36
CA ALA A 13 -35.32 -27.13 33.90
C ALA A 13 -34.29 -27.32 32.77
N VAL A 14 -33.61 -26.24 32.39
CA VAL A 14 -32.52 -26.23 31.41
C VAL A 14 -31.34 -27.03 31.98
N PRO A 15 -30.81 -28.07 31.30
CA PRO A 15 -29.60 -28.77 31.79
C PRO A 15 -28.45 -27.77 31.97
N ARG A 16 -27.76 -27.83 33.08
CA ARG A 16 -26.57 -27.02 33.32
C ARG A 16 -25.57 -27.28 32.21
N ALA A 17 -25.19 -26.23 31.46
CA ALA A 17 -24.10 -26.31 30.48
C ALA A 17 -22.83 -26.84 31.18
N PRO A 18 -22.08 -27.74 30.53
CA PRO A 18 -20.81 -28.18 31.09
C PRO A 18 -19.88 -26.94 31.21
N ALA A 19 -19.25 -26.84 32.36
CA ALA A 19 -18.23 -25.83 32.60
C ALA A 19 -17.09 -26.05 31.61
N LEU A 20 -16.73 -25.03 30.82
CA LEU A 20 -15.47 -24.99 30.05
C LEU A 20 -14.35 -25.27 31.08
N ALA A 21 -13.73 -26.45 30.97
CA ALA A 21 -12.64 -26.82 31.85
C ALA A 21 -11.44 -25.89 31.60
N GLY A 22 -11.17 -24.99 32.55
CA GLY A 22 -9.82 -24.53 32.80
C GLY A 22 -9.25 -23.34 32.07
N ALA A 23 -10.04 -22.33 31.64
CA ALA A 23 -9.45 -21.01 31.43
C ALA A 23 -9.59 -20.20 32.72
N ALA A 24 -8.47 -19.92 33.38
CA ALA A 24 -8.43 -19.19 34.63
C ALA A 24 -9.08 -17.79 34.49
N PRO A 25 -9.77 -17.27 35.52
CA PRO A 25 -10.39 -15.92 35.53
C PRO A 25 -9.41 -14.78 35.20
N ALA A 26 -8.10 -15.03 35.32
CA ALA A 26 -7.06 -14.05 35.01
C ALA A 26 -6.88 -13.72 33.52
N ALA A 27 -7.25 -14.59 32.59
CA ALA A 27 -7.03 -14.39 31.15
C ALA A 27 -7.94 -13.28 30.54
N TYR A 28 -9.04 -12.94 31.20
CA TYR A 28 -10.00 -11.93 30.71
C TYR A 28 -10.16 -10.74 31.67
N ALA A 29 -9.27 -10.60 32.66
CA ALA A 29 -9.36 -9.60 33.71
C ALA A 29 -9.31 -8.15 33.19
N GLY A 30 -8.72 -7.93 32.00
CA GLY A 30 -8.67 -6.63 31.31
C GLY A 30 -9.90 -6.32 30.45
N TYR A 31 -10.92 -7.20 30.41
CA TYR A 31 -12.08 -7.01 29.52
C TYR A 31 -13.39 -6.92 30.31
N GLN A 32 -14.26 -6.02 29.87
CA GLN A 32 -15.55 -5.74 30.51
C GLN A 32 -16.67 -5.73 29.47
N THR A 33 -17.93 -5.86 29.93
CA THR A 33 -19.11 -5.77 29.07
C THR A 33 -20.07 -4.72 29.61
N ILE A 34 -20.46 -3.75 28.78
CA ILE A 34 -21.56 -2.81 29.09
C ILE A 34 -22.87 -3.53 28.79
N ARG A 35 -23.70 -3.67 29.79
CA ARG A 35 -25.05 -4.17 29.62
C ARG A 35 -25.95 -3.08 29.05
N ARG A 36 -27.10 -3.45 28.48
CA ARG A 36 -28.10 -2.51 27.93
C ARG A 36 -28.61 -1.46 28.90
N ASN A 37 -28.54 -1.71 30.22
CA ASN A 37 -28.91 -0.75 31.27
C ASN A 37 -27.71 0.15 31.68
N GLY A 38 -26.63 0.16 30.92
CA GLY A 38 -25.43 0.97 31.18
C GLY A 38 -24.50 0.40 32.27
N SER A 39 -24.86 -0.70 32.96
CA SER A 39 -23.97 -1.30 33.98
C SER A 39 -22.82 -2.06 33.35
N VAL A 40 -21.60 -1.83 33.84
CA VAL A 40 -20.38 -2.52 33.42
C VAL A 40 -20.13 -3.75 34.28
N VAL A 41 -19.90 -4.88 33.66
CA VAL A 41 -19.61 -6.16 34.31
C VAL A 41 -18.40 -6.84 33.69
N ALA A 42 -17.74 -7.75 34.39
CA ALA A 42 -16.65 -8.53 33.84
C ALA A 42 -17.11 -9.29 32.57
N PHE A 43 -16.21 -9.41 31.59
CA PHE A 43 -16.48 -10.18 30.39
C PHE A 43 -16.42 -11.69 30.73
N GLU A 44 -17.50 -12.41 30.44
CA GLU A 44 -17.66 -13.83 30.74
C GLU A 44 -17.96 -14.63 29.47
N PRO A 45 -16.95 -15.31 28.83
CA PRO A 45 -17.14 -16.16 27.66
C PRO A 45 -18.22 -17.22 27.78
N ASN A 46 -18.42 -17.75 28.97
CA ASN A 46 -19.44 -18.79 29.22
C ASN A 46 -20.89 -18.29 28.93
N LYS A 47 -21.15 -17.00 29.02
CA LYS A 47 -22.44 -16.44 28.64
C LYS A 47 -22.71 -16.52 27.16
N ILE A 48 -21.66 -16.47 26.31
CA ILE A 48 -21.72 -16.70 24.87
C ILE A 48 -22.09 -18.16 24.60
N ALA A 49 -21.42 -19.11 25.23
CA ALA A 49 -21.71 -20.54 25.10
C ALA A 49 -23.16 -20.88 25.47
N VAL A 50 -23.69 -20.29 26.56
CA VAL A 50 -25.10 -20.44 26.95
C VAL A 50 -26.08 -19.87 25.92
N ALA A 51 -25.75 -18.72 25.33
CA ALA A 51 -26.60 -18.12 24.27
C ALA A 51 -26.63 -18.94 23.00
N LEU A 52 -25.48 -19.43 22.57
CA LEU A 52 -25.34 -20.36 21.43
C LEU A 52 -26.11 -21.66 21.68
N MET A 53 -25.93 -22.28 22.83
CA MET A 53 -26.65 -23.51 23.19
C MET A 53 -28.16 -23.33 23.13
N LYS A 54 -28.69 -22.20 23.64
CA LYS A 54 -30.12 -21.88 23.53
C LYS A 54 -30.60 -21.74 22.09
N ALA A 55 -29.78 -21.18 21.22
CA ALA A 55 -30.12 -21.07 19.79
C ALA A 55 -30.17 -22.45 19.12
N PHE A 56 -29.23 -23.33 19.42
CA PHE A 56 -29.25 -24.73 18.94
C PHE A 56 -30.45 -25.52 19.47
N LEU A 57 -30.79 -25.33 20.76
CA LEU A 57 -31.98 -25.93 21.37
C LEU A 57 -33.28 -25.49 20.65
N ALA A 58 -33.38 -24.25 20.25
CA ALA A 58 -34.56 -23.72 19.58
C ALA A 58 -34.79 -24.34 18.19
N VAL A 59 -33.75 -24.80 17.51
CA VAL A 59 -33.80 -25.40 16.17
C VAL A 59 -33.86 -26.91 16.21
N HIS A 60 -33.03 -27.56 17.04
CA HIS A 60 -32.85 -29.01 17.03
C HIS A 60 -33.59 -29.75 18.15
N GLY A 61 -34.27 -29.02 19.02
CA GLY A 61 -34.99 -29.59 20.17
C GLY A 61 -34.04 -30.14 21.27
N THR A 62 -34.62 -30.61 22.38
CA THR A 62 -33.83 -31.04 23.56
C THR A 62 -32.99 -32.29 23.31
N GLN A 63 -33.41 -33.20 22.47
CA GLN A 63 -32.65 -34.42 22.14
C GLN A 63 -31.48 -34.13 21.17
N GLY A 64 -31.64 -33.27 20.17
CA GLY A 64 -30.58 -32.89 19.24
C GLY A 64 -29.49 -32.06 19.92
N ALA A 65 -29.84 -31.14 20.79
CA ALA A 65 -28.90 -30.29 21.49
C ALA A 65 -28.10 -31.00 22.62
N ALA A 66 -28.52 -32.16 23.03
CA ALA A 66 -27.78 -33.00 24.02
C ALA A 66 -26.63 -33.81 23.37
N SER A 67 -26.52 -33.83 22.04
CA SER A 67 -25.47 -34.58 21.35
C SER A 67 -24.07 -34.02 21.64
N ALA A 68 -23.06 -34.91 21.68
CA ALA A 68 -21.64 -34.51 21.85
C ALA A 68 -21.20 -33.53 20.72
N SER A 69 -21.64 -33.79 19.51
CA SER A 69 -21.35 -32.97 18.33
C SER A 69 -21.84 -31.51 18.47
N VAL A 70 -23.04 -31.28 18.99
CA VAL A 70 -23.56 -29.91 19.22
C VAL A 70 -22.75 -29.17 20.29
N ARG A 71 -22.32 -29.88 21.34
CA ARG A 71 -21.49 -29.30 22.42
C ARG A 71 -20.12 -28.88 21.87
N GLU A 72 -19.45 -29.74 21.13
CA GLU A 72 -18.18 -29.43 20.46
C GLU A 72 -18.31 -28.22 19.48
N THR A 73 -19.40 -28.15 18.73
CA THR A 73 -19.70 -27.03 17.84
C THR A 73 -19.91 -25.73 18.65
N VAL A 74 -20.64 -25.75 19.73
CA VAL A 74 -20.86 -24.58 20.60
C VAL A 74 -19.55 -24.10 21.22
N ASP A 75 -18.70 -25.02 21.66
CA ASP A 75 -17.40 -24.69 22.25
C ASP A 75 -16.48 -24.05 21.20
N ALA A 76 -16.39 -24.62 19.99
CA ALA A 76 -15.61 -24.08 18.88
C ALA A 76 -16.11 -22.70 18.42
N LEU A 77 -17.42 -22.51 18.31
CA LEU A 77 -18.04 -21.21 18.00
C LEU A 77 -17.78 -20.18 19.09
N THR A 78 -17.87 -20.57 20.37
CA THR A 78 -17.58 -19.68 21.51
C THR A 78 -16.13 -19.20 21.45
N GLU A 79 -15.17 -20.09 21.23
CA GLU A 79 -13.76 -19.71 21.07
C GLU A 79 -13.55 -18.78 19.89
N SER A 80 -14.20 -19.03 18.76
CA SER A 80 -14.09 -18.21 17.57
C SER A 80 -14.61 -16.78 17.82
N VAL A 81 -15.79 -16.65 18.45
CA VAL A 81 -16.40 -15.35 18.81
C VAL A 81 -15.52 -14.59 19.81
N VAL A 82 -15.05 -15.26 20.86
CA VAL A 82 -14.16 -14.65 21.87
C VAL A 82 -12.87 -14.15 21.21
N ARG A 83 -12.27 -14.95 20.36
CA ARG A 83 -11.05 -14.59 19.62
C ARG A 83 -11.26 -13.39 18.69
N ALA A 84 -12.44 -13.27 18.07
CA ALA A 84 -12.81 -12.12 17.25
C ALA A 84 -12.97 -10.85 18.09
N LEU A 85 -13.64 -10.93 19.23
CA LEU A 85 -13.79 -9.82 20.17
C LEU A 85 -12.43 -9.33 20.71
N LEU A 86 -11.59 -10.24 21.16
CA LEU A 86 -10.26 -9.89 21.71
C LEU A 86 -9.33 -9.28 20.66
N ARG A 87 -9.43 -9.70 19.38
CA ARG A 87 -8.66 -9.10 18.26
C ARG A 87 -9.06 -7.65 18.01
N SER A 88 -10.31 -7.29 18.23
CA SER A 88 -10.75 -5.91 18.05
C SER A 88 -10.20 -4.95 19.12
N ARG A 89 -9.69 -5.50 20.25
CA ARG A 89 -9.17 -4.73 21.41
C ARG A 89 -7.97 -5.44 22.06
N PRO A 90 -6.80 -5.47 21.41
CA PRO A 90 -5.67 -6.29 21.86
C PRO A 90 -5.09 -5.91 23.22
N GLY A 91 -5.30 -4.68 23.69
CA GLY A 91 -4.82 -4.18 24.98
C GLY A 91 -5.81 -4.28 26.15
N GLY A 92 -6.97 -4.92 25.96
CA GLY A 92 -8.07 -4.88 26.94
C GLY A 92 -9.12 -3.81 26.57
N GLY A 93 -10.23 -3.76 27.29
CA GLY A 93 -11.28 -2.76 27.08
C GLY A 93 -12.68 -3.29 27.31
N THR A 94 -13.68 -2.47 26.93
CA THR A 94 -15.07 -2.72 27.22
C THR A 94 -15.85 -2.97 25.93
N PHE A 95 -16.62 -4.06 25.85
CA PHE A 95 -17.52 -4.41 24.75
C PHE A 95 -18.95 -4.04 25.13
N HIS A 96 -19.72 -3.50 24.20
CA HIS A 96 -21.17 -3.42 24.38
C HIS A 96 -21.79 -4.81 24.14
N ILE A 97 -22.86 -5.13 24.87
CA ILE A 97 -23.55 -6.44 24.78
C ILE A 97 -24.08 -6.70 23.34
N GLU A 98 -24.42 -5.65 22.59
CA GLU A 98 -24.84 -5.78 21.20
C GLU A 98 -23.68 -6.22 20.31
N ASP A 99 -22.46 -5.67 20.51
CA ASP A 99 -21.26 -6.07 19.74
C ASP A 99 -20.95 -7.55 19.97
N VAL A 100 -21.13 -8.01 21.22
CA VAL A 100 -20.98 -9.43 21.56
C VAL A 100 -22.02 -10.29 20.81
N GLN A 101 -23.26 -9.80 20.75
CA GLN A 101 -24.35 -10.50 20.06
C GLN A 101 -24.17 -10.53 18.55
N ASP A 102 -23.68 -9.44 17.96
CA ASP A 102 -23.36 -9.35 16.53
C ASP A 102 -22.24 -10.32 16.16
N GLN A 103 -21.23 -10.45 17.02
CA GLN A 103 -20.16 -11.44 16.81
C GLN A 103 -20.66 -12.89 16.96
N VAL A 104 -21.64 -13.15 17.84
CA VAL A 104 -22.30 -14.46 17.93
C VAL A 104 -23.05 -14.79 16.66
N GLU A 105 -23.80 -13.86 16.11
CA GLU A 105 -24.54 -14.00 14.85
C GLU A 105 -23.57 -14.27 13.68
N LEU A 106 -22.53 -13.47 13.54
CA LEU A 106 -21.46 -13.68 12.57
C LEU A 106 -20.77 -15.04 12.73
N GLY A 107 -20.53 -15.47 13.96
CA GLY A 107 -19.93 -16.78 14.25
C GLY A 107 -20.81 -17.93 13.79
N LEU A 108 -22.12 -17.85 14.02
CA LEU A 108 -23.11 -18.84 13.55
C LEU A 108 -23.20 -18.86 12.04
N MET A 109 -23.20 -17.69 11.39
CA MET A 109 -23.22 -17.58 9.94
C MET A 109 -21.95 -18.17 9.31
N ARG A 110 -20.76 -17.84 9.82
CA ARG A 110 -19.49 -18.37 9.35
C ARG A 110 -19.31 -19.87 9.60
N GLY A 111 -19.94 -20.38 10.66
CA GLY A 111 -19.97 -21.83 10.97
C GLY A 111 -20.97 -22.62 10.14
N SER A 112 -21.64 -22.00 9.15
CA SER A 112 -22.68 -22.61 8.30
C SER A 112 -23.94 -23.05 9.06
N HIS A 113 -24.20 -22.50 10.26
CA HIS A 113 -25.38 -22.80 11.07
C HIS A 113 -26.52 -21.80 10.80
N HIS A 114 -26.95 -21.67 9.54
CA HIS A 114 -27.86 -20.61 9.07
C HIS A 114 -29.25 -20.66 9.72
N GLU A 115 -29.80 -21.86 9.96
CA GLU A 115 -31.11 -22.00 10.65
C GLU A 115 -31.00 -21.55 12.13
N VAL A 116 -29.88 -21.89 12.79
CA VAL A 116 -29.61 -21.50 14.17
C VAL A 116 -29.37 -19.98 14.26
N ALA A 117 -28.62 -19.41 13.30
CA ALA A 117 -28.42 -17.97 13.19
C ALA A 117 -29.75 -17.23 13.01
N ARG A 118 -30.61 -17.71 12.10
CA ARG A 118 -31.94 -17.14 11.86
C ARG A 118 -32.82 -17.20 13.12
N ALA A 119 -32.82 -18.34 13.83
CA ALA A 119 -33.59 -18.48 15.09
C ALA A 119 -33.05 -17.52 16.16
N TYR A 120 -31.73 -17.31 16.22
CA TYR A 120 -31.09 -16.39 17.16
C TYR A 120 -31.48 -14.92 16.86
N VAL A 121 -31.46 -14.49 15.62
CA VAL A 121 -31.86 -13.15 15.16
C VAL A 121 -33.32 -12.89 15.47
N LEU A 122 -34.23 -13.81 15.08
CA LEU A 122 -35.66 -13.67 15.35
C LEU A 122 -35.99 -13.65 16.85
N TYR A 123 -35.26 -14.38 17.68
CA TYR A 123 -35.40 -14.32 19.14
C TYR A 123 -34.93 -12.95 19.68
N ARG A 124 -33.82 -12.44 19.19
CA ARG A 124 -33.25 -11.14 19.55
C ARG A 124 -34.24 -10.00 19.20
N GLU A 125 -34.80 -10.03 18.02
CA GLU A 125 -35.74 -9.04 17.52
C GLU A 125 -37.04 -9.04 18.32
N ARG A 126 -37.63 -10.22 18.59
CA ARG A 126 -38.83 -10.34 19.45
C ARG A 126 -38.57 -9.74 20.83
N ARG A 127 -37.44 -10.05 21.44
CA ARG A 127 -37.06 -9.51 22.74
C ARG A 127 -36.82 -8.00 22.70
N THR A 128 -36.38 -7.46 21.61
CA THR A 128 -36.21 -6.01 21.41
C THR A 128 -37.58 -5.33 21.30
N GLN A 129 -38.50 -5.91 20.53
CA GLN A 129 -39.89 -5.40 20.41
C GLN A 129 -40.69 -5.49 21.74
N GLU A 130 -40.54 -6.60 22.48
CA GLU A 130 -41.17 -6.74 23.82
C GLU A 130 -40.70 -5.67 24.80
N ARG A 131 -39.39 -5.36 24.78
CA ARG A 131 -38.80 -4.31 25.61
C ARG A 131 -39.22 -2.90 25.18
N ALA A 132 -39.26 -2.63 23.87
CA ALA A 132 -39.73 -1.35 23.34
C ALA A 132 -41.18 -1.06 23.79
N ARG A 133 -42.05 -2.10 23.83
CA ARG A 133 -43.41 -1.98 24.37
C ARG A 133 -43.44 -1.74 25.88
N GLN A 134 -42.51 -2.29 26.66
CA GLN A 134 -42.38 -2.09 28.10
C GLN A 134 -41.80 -0.70 28.44
N VAL A 135 -40.91 -0.16 27.61
CA VAL A 135 -40.29 1.17 27.77
C VAL A 135 -41.27 2.29 27.41
N GLN A 136 -42.22 2.07 26.49
CA GLN A 136 -43.29 3.03 26.18
C GLN A 136 -44.31 3.20 27.32
N ALA A 137 -44.31 2.28 28.30
CA ALA A 137 -45.23 2.35 29.46
C ALA A 137 -44.63 3.00 30.71
N ALA A 138 -43.36 3.35 30.71
CA ALA A 138 -42.70 4.06 31.81
C ALA A 138 -41.73 5.07 31.22
N ALA A 139 -42.06 6.37 31.32
CA ALA A 139 -41.11 7.42 31.02
C ALA A 139 -40.15 7.59 32.21
N PRO A 140 -38.88 7.09 32.12
CA PRO A 140 -37.89 7.36 33.14
C PRO A 140 -37.16 8.66 32.77
N GLN A 141 -36.86 9.47 33.76
CA GLN A 141 -35.81 10.49 33.66
C GLN A 141 -34.51 9.75 33.27
N GLU A 142 -33.91 10.18 32.16
CA GLU A 142 -32.63 9.60 31.68
C GLU A 142 -31.57 9.79 32.77
N PRO A 143 -30.83 8.73 33.16
CA PRO A 143 -29.76 8.87 34.13
C PRO A 143 -28.68 9.81 33.58
N VAL A 144 -28.34 10.84 34.39
CA VAL A 144 -27.24 11.75 34.07
C VAL A 144 -25.94 10.93 34.02
N LEU A 145 -25.35 10.78 32.83
CA LEU A 145 -24.04 10.16 32.68
C LEU A 145 -22.96 11.14 33.14
N HIS A 146 -22.05 10.68 33.97
CA HIS A 146 -20.87 11.45 34.37
C HIS A 146 -19.63 10.95 33.62
N VAL A 147 -18.72 11.86 33.39
CA VAL A 147 -17.41 11.58 32.80
C VAL A 147 -16.30 11.99 33.76
N THR A 148 -15.12 11.41 33.56
CA THR A 148 -13.92 11.84 34.29
C THR A 148 -13.12 12.76 33.36
N ASP A 149 -12.99 14.04 33.77
CA ASP A 149 -12.21 15.05 33.08
C ASP A 149 -11.19 15.67 34.05
N GLY A 150 -9.91 15.65 33.69
CA GLY A 150 -8.81 16.12 34.55
C GLY A 150 -8.79 15.47 35.94
N GLY A 151 -9.31 14.24 36.07
CA GLY A 151 -9.43 13.53 37.37
C GLY A 151 -10.68 13.90 38.19
N GLN A 152 -11.51 14.81 37.68
CA GLN A 152 -12.79 15.19 38.30
C GLN A 152 -13.97 14.50 37.62
N ARG A 153 -14.95 14.10 38.40
CA ARG A 153 -16.21 13.53 37.90
C ARG A 153 -17.22 14.64 37.64
N VAL A 154 -17.53 14.90 36.37
CA VAL A 154 -18.45 15.94 35.91
C VAL A 154 -19.60 15.34 35.10
N PRO A 155 -20.81 15.95 35.08
CA PRO A 155 -21.85 15.49 34.16
C PRO A 155 -21.43 15.64 32.70
N LEU A 156 -21.70 14.60 31.87
CA LEU A 156 -21.45 14.70 30.41
C LEU A 156 -22.43 15.67 29.79
N ASP A 157 -21.93 16.69 29.15
CA ASP A 157 -22.72 17.61 28.32
C ASP A 157 -23.09 16.98 26.98
N PHE A 158 -24.24 16.31 26.94
CA PHE A 158 -24.75 15.70 25.71
C PHE A 158 -25.10 16.73 24.63
N ALA A 159 -25.43 17.97 25.01
CA ALA A 159 -25.72 19.00 24.02
C ALA A 159 -24.46 19.48 23.31
N ALA A 160 -23.36 19.64 24.05
CA ALA A 160 -22.04 19.94 23.46
C ALA A 160 -21.56 18.79 22.57
N LEU A 161 -21.70 17.54 23.01
CA LEU A 161 -21.34 16.36 22.20
C LEU A 161 -22.20 16.27 20.92
N ALA A 162 -23.50 16.52 21.01
CA ALA A 162 -24.38 16.56 19.83
C ALA A 162 -23.96 17.65 18.84
N ALA A 163 -23.70 18.87 19.33
CA ALA A 163 -23.26 19.99 18.52
C ALA A 163 -21.91 19.70 17.81
N LEU A 164 -20.98 19.04 18.50
CA LEU A 164 -19.71 18.59 17.89
C LEU A 164 -19.95 17.61 16.73
N ILE A 165 -20.79 16.59 16.95
CA ILE A 165 -21.10 15.58 15.93
C ILE A 165 -21.88 16.20 14.76
N GLU A 166 -22.83 17.10 15.03
CA GLU A 166 -23.56 17.86 14.00
C GLU A 166 -22.61 18.70 13.14
N SER A 167 -21.71 19.45 13.78
CA SER A 167 -20.69 20.22 13.09
C SER A 167 -19.77 19.34 12.23
N ALA A 168 -19.44 18.13 12.69
CA ALA A 168 -18.65 17.17 11.90
C ALA A 168 -19.39 16.68 10.64
N CYS A 169 -20.72 16.61 10.68
CA CYS A 169 -21.55 16.18 9.54
C CYS A 169 -21.96 17.34 8.60
N GLU A 170 -21.74 18.59 8.99
CA GLU A 170 -22.19 19.77 8.24
C GLU A 170 -21.61 19.81 6.82
N GLY A 171 -22.47 20.04 5.82
CA GLY A 171 -22.06 20.16 4.41
C GLY A 171 -21.67 18.85 3.69
N LEU A 172 -21.86 17.67 4.34
CA LEU A 172 -21.51 16.37 3.75
C LEU A 172 -22.67 15.67 3.00
N GLY A 173 -23.81 16.35 2.86
CA GLY A 173 -24.99 15.82 2.18
C GLY A 173 -26.10 15.35 3.13
N ALA A 174 -27.31 15.11 2.59
CA ALA A 174 -28.48 14.76 3.38
C ALA A 174 -28.44 13.36 4.01
N ASP A 175 -27.63 12.48 3.46
CA ASP A 175 -27.49 11.10 3.94
C ASP A 175 -26.54 10.98 5.14
N VAL A 176 -25.67 11.98 5.36
CA VAL A 176 -24.76 12.03 6.51
C VAL A 176 -25.41 12.77 7.67
N ARG A 177 -25.91 12.02 8.65
CA ARG A 177 -26.66 12.53 9.78
C ARG A 177 -25.94 12.28 11.10
N ALA A 178 -26.08 13.20 12.03
CA ALA A 178 -25.48 13.13 13.36
C ALA A 178 -26.17 12.09 14.28
N GLU A 179 -27.51 11.90 14.13
CA GLU A 179 -28.25 11.04 15.04
C GLU A 179 -27.73 9.60 15.11
N PRO A 180 -27.40 8.90 14.01
CA PRO A 180 -26.87 7.54 14.09
C PRO A 180 -25.54 7.49 14.85
N ILE A 181 -24.68 8.49 14.65
CA ILE A 181 -23.39 8.60 15.36
C ILE A 181 -23.64 8.81 16.85
N LEU A 182 -24.51 9.77 17.21
CA LEU A 182 -24.82 10.10 18.59
C LEU A 182 -25.46 8.91 19.32
N ALA A 183 -26.41 8.22 18.67
CA ALA A 183 -27.08 7.04 19.22
C ALA A 183 -26.08 5.90 19.50
N GLU A 184 -25.19 5.64 18.55
CA GLU A 184 -24.15 4.60 18.69
C GLU A 184 -23.11 5.01 19.74
N THR A 185 -22.67 6.26 19.76
CA THR A 185 -21.77 6.80 20.79
C THR A 185 -22.37 6.59 22.17
N ARG A 186 -23.61 7.04 22.37
CA ARG A 186 -24.33 6.93 23.66
C ARG A 186 -24.46 5.47 24.13
N ARG A 187 -24.68 4.54 23.19
CA ARG A 187 -24.78 3.10 23.48
C ARG A 187 -23.48 2.54 24.05
N ASN A 188 -22.34 3.10 23.66
CA ASN A 188 -21.00 2.65 24.03
C ASN A 188 -20.43 3.36 25.29
N LEU A 189 -21.15 4.32 25.88
CA LEU A 189 -20.73 5.03 27.08
C LEU A 189 -21.22 4.34 28.37
N TYR A 190 -20.47 4.55 29.44
CA TYR A 190 -20.78 4.11 30.80
C TYR A 190 -20.47 5.25 31.79
N ASP A 191 -21.12 5.22 32.98
CA ASP A 191 -20.96 6.28 33.99
C ASP A 191 -19.52 6.27 34.56
N GLY A 192 -18.87 7.44 34.56
CA GLY A 192 -17.47 7.61 34.96
C GLY A 192 -16.44 7.40 33.84
N VAL A 193 -16.86 7.24 32.57
CA VAL A 193 -15.95 7.10 31.41
C VAL A 193 -15.05 8.34 31.28
N PRO A 194 -13.74 8.18 30.96
CA PRO A 194 -12.87 9.32 30.64
C PRO A 194 -13.41 10.11 29.43
N ILE A 195 -13.30 11.44 29.45
CA ILE A 195 -13.79 12.31 28.38
C ILE A 195 -13.13 11.97 27.03
N ASP A 196 -11.85 11.59 27.02
CA ASP A 196 -11.15 11.19 25.81
C ASP A 196 -11.73 9.89 25.20
N GLU A 197 -12.24 8.98 26.04
CA GLU A 197 -12.91 7.77 25.55
C GLU A 197 -14.30 8.10 24.96
N VAL A 198 -14.96 9.18 25.39
CA VAL A 198 -16.19 9.67 24.75
C VAL A 198 -15.90 10.13 23.32
N HIS A 199 -14.83 10.90 23.11
CA HIS A 199 -14.43 11.35 21.77
C HIS A 199 -14.03 10.15 20.90
N LYS A 200 -13.25 9.19 21.41
CA LYS A 200 -12.91 7.96 20.70
C LYS A 200 -14.16 7.14 20.34
N ALA A 201 -15.13 7.04 21.23
CA ALA A 201 -16.39 6.35 20.97
C ALA A 201 -17.17 7.01 19.81
N SER A 202 -17.15 8.35 19.71
CA SER A 202 -17.77 9.08 18.61
C SER A 202 -17.07 8.83 17.27
N ILE A 203 -15.73 8.79 17.25
CA ILE A 203 -14.94 8.44 16.06
C ILE A 203 -15.26 7.02 15.62
N LEU A 204 -15.28 6.06 16.55
CA LEU A 204 -15.58 4.66 16.25
C LEU A 204 -17.03 4.48 15.76
N ALA A 205 -18.00 5.21 16.33
CA ALA A 205 -19.38 5.20 15.88
C ALA A 205 -19.51 5.71 14.44
N ALA A 206 -18.90 6.86 14.14
CA ALA A 206 -18.90 7.41 12.78
C ALA A 206 -18.23 6.48 11.76
N ARG A 207 -17.11 5.86 12.13
CA ARG A 207 -16.37 4.91 11.31
C ARG A 207 -17.23 3.72 10.87
N THR A 208 -18.11 3.19 11.73
CA THR A 208 -18.98 2.06 11.37
C THR A 208 -19.99 2.40 10.27
N LEU A 209 -20.25 3.69 10.07
CA LEU A 209 -21.21 4.16 9.06
C LEU A 209 -20.59 4.41 7.68
N ILE A 210 -19.26 4.35 7.56
CA ILE A 210 -18.55 4.53 6.26
C ILE A 210 -19.02 3.51 5.22
N GLU A 211 -19.37 2.30 5.64
CA GLU A 211 -19.89 1.26 4.75
C GLU A 211 -21.29 1.61 4.21
N LYS A 212 -22.09 2.37 4.97
CA LYS A 212 -23.44 2.80 4.55
C LYS A 212 -23.38 4.00 3.62
N ASP A 213 -22.47 4.93 3.93
CA ASP A 213 -22.21 6.09 3.08
C ASP A 213 -20.73 6.51 3.23
N PRO A 214 -19.94 6.49 2.15
CA PRO A 214 -18.51 6.85 2.21
C PRO A 214 -18.26 8.27 2.71
N ALA A 215 -19.22 9.21 2.59
CA ALA A 215 -19.04 10.57 3.10
C ALA A 215 -18.89 10.63 4.63
N TYR A 216 -19.28 9.58 5.37
CA TYR A 216 -18.96 9.47 6.80
C TYR A 216 -17.45 9.41 7.08
N THR A 217 -16.60 9.06 6.08
CA THR A 217 -15.15 9.14 6.26
C THR A 217 -14.70 10.55 6.61
N ARG A 218 -15.32 11.58 6.01
CA ARG A 218 -15.04 13.00 6.32
C ARG A 218 -15.58 13.42 7.69
N ALA A 219 -16.79 12.97 8.07
CA ALA A 219 -17.30 13.21 9.42
C ALA A 219 -16.39 12.60 10.49
N THR A 220 -15.92 11.35 10.25
CA THR A 220 -14.97 10.65 11.13
C THR A 220 -13.64 11.40 11.22
N ALA A 221 -13.13 11.91 10.09
CA ALA A 221 -11.90 12.72 10.04
C ALA A 221 -12.05 14.02 10.85
N ARG A 222 -13.20 14.70 10.78
CA ARG A 222 -13.45 15.94 11.52
C ARG A 222 -13.56 15.70 13.03
N LEU A 223 -14.14 14.57 13.45
CA LEU A 223 -14.14 14.16 14.86
C LEU A 223 -12.72 13.84 15.35
N LEU A 224 -11.91 13.15 14.55
CA LEU A 224 -10.50 12.93 14.84
C LEU A 224 -9.73 14.25 14.91
N LEU A 225 -9.97 15.16 13.97
CA LEU A 225 -9.34 16.49 13.94
C LEU A 225 -9.62 17.30 15.21
N HIS A 226 -10.85 17.22 15.75
CA HIS A 226 -11.18 17.84 17.04
C HIS A 226 -10.29 17.29 18.17
N THR A 227 -10.12 15.97 18.23
CA THR A 227 -9.24 15.32 19.22
C THR A 227 -7.77 15.74 19.07
N ILE A 228 -7.27 15.80 17.82
CA ILE A 228 -5.91 16.26 17.51
C ILE A 228 -5.71 17.71 17.98
N ARG A 229 -6.64 18.59 17.68
CA ARG A 229 -6.57 20.01 18.08
C ARG A 229 -6.56 20.15 19.60
N LYS A 230 -7.43 19.43 20.31
CA LYS A 230 -7.49 19.43 21.78
C LYS A 230 -6.17 18.94 22.40
N GLU A 231 -5.58 17.85 21.87
CA GLU A 231 -4.27 17.33 22.33
C GLU A 231 -3.16 18.37 22.19
N ILE A 232 -3.10 19.08 21.05
CA ILE A 232 -1.98 19.95 20.70
C ILE A 232 -2.15 21.36 21.29
N LEU A 233 -3.35 21.92 21.25
CA LEU A 233 -3.65 23.28 21.73
C LEU A 233 -3.99 23.32 23.23
N GLY A 234 -4.36 22.17 23.83
CA GLY A 234 -4.75 22.08 25.23
C GLY A 234 -6.16 22.59 25.52
N GLU A 235 -6.93 22.97 24.51
CA GLU A 235 -8.29 23.48 24.61
C GLU A 235 -9.15 23.06 23.41
N GLU A 236 -10.46 23.12 23.57
CA GLU A 236 -11.40 22.88 22.49
C GLU A 236 -11.54 24.13 21.62
N VAL A 237 -11.33 24.01 20.31
CA VAL A 237 -11.34 25.12 19.35
C VAL A 237 -12.29 24.77 18.20
N THR A 238 -13.18 25.66 17.87
CA THR A 238 -14.09 25.53 16.73
C THR A 238 -13.39 25.79 15.41
N GLN A 239 -13.95 25.28 14.30
CA GLN A 239 -13.39 25.51 12.96
C GLN A 239 -13.28 27.01 12.60
N GLY A 240 -14.24 27.81 13.04
CA GLY A 240 -14.26 29.27 12.79
C GLY A 240 -13.08 30.03 13.43
N GLU A 241 -12.59 29.54 14.57
CA GLU A 241 -11.49 30.14 15.32
C GLU A 241 -10.12 29.68 14.81
N MET A 242 -10.07 28.57 14.06
CA MET A 242 -8.81 27.93 13.69
C MET A 242 -7.90 28.80 12.83
N ALA A 243 -8.41 29.71 12.00
CA ALA A 243 -7.56 30.60 11.21
C ALA A 243 -6.68 31.51 12.09
N ALA A 244 -7.25 32.10 13.13
CA ALA A 244 -6.50 32.89 14.11
C ALA A 244 -5.60 32.00 14.95
N ARG A 245 -6.08 30.86 15.39
CA ARG A 245 -5.30 29.89 16.20
C ARG A 245 -4.08 29.37 15.50
N TYR A 246 -4.16 29.05 14.20
CA TYR A 246 -2.99 28.65 13.41
C TYR A 246 -1.93 29.73 13.36
N ALA A 247 -2.33 31.00 13.17
CA ALA A 247 -1.39 32.12 13.13
C ALA A 247 -0.65 32.31 14.46
N ASP A 248 -1.38 32.20 15.58
CA ASP A 248 -0.80 32.35 16.94
C ASP A 248 0.07 31.14 17.35
N TYR A 249 -0.38 29.94 17.00
CA TYR A 249 0.28 28.67 17.35
C TYR A 249 1.59 28.45 16.58
N PHE A 250 1.61 28.76 15.28
CA PHE A 250 2.70 28.34 14.39
C PHE A 250 4.09 28.81 14.82
N PRO A 251 4.31 30.08 15.21
CA PRO A 251 5.63 30.51 15.71
C PRO A 251 6.10 29.77 16.97
N GLY A 252 5.15 29.45 17.86
CA GLY A 252 5.42 28.67 19.07
C GLY A 252 5.81 27.23 18.77
N PHE A 253 5.12 26.61 17.82
CA PHE A 253 5.43 25.25 17.34
C PHE A 253 6.88 25.15 16.81
N ILE A 254 7.29 26.06 15.93
CA ILE A 254 8.66 26.04 15.39
C ILE A 254 9.71 26.21 16.50
N ARG A 255 9.50 27.15 17.44
CA ARG A 255 10.42 27.33 18.59
C ARG A 255 10.51 26.07 19.44
N LYS A 256 9.36 25.50 19.83
CA LYS A 256 9.30 24.26 20.62
C LYS A 256 9.98 23.08 19.93
N GLY A 257 9.79 22.94 18.62
CA GLY A 257 10.44 21.90 17.83
C GLY A 257 11.97 22.04 17.74
N VAL A 258 12.48 23.28 17.68
CA VAL A 258 13.93 23.55 17.71
C VAL A 258 14.51 23.32 19.09
N GLU A 259 13.85 23.78 20.16
CA GLU A 259 14.27 23.57 21.55
C GLU A 259 14.31 22.05 21.90
N ALA A 260 13.41 21.28 21.35
CA ALA A 260 13.40 19.82 21.51
C ALA A 260 14.39 19.07 20.59
N GLU A 261 15.25 19.78 19.86
CA GLU A 261 16.23 19.21 18.91
C GLU A 261 15.58 18.33 17.80
N LEU A 262 14.33 18.58 17.47
CA LEU A 262 13.62 17.92 16.37
C LEU A 262 13.77 18.68 15.05
N LEU A 263 13.74 20.02 15.11
CA LEU A 263 13.75 20.91 13.95
C LEU A 263 15.09 21.63 13.77
N ASP A 264 15.39 21.94 12.50
CA ASP A 264 16.56 22.72 12.13
C ASP A 264 16.46 24.17 12.66
N PRO A 265 17.44 24.67 13.39
CA PRO A 265 17.44 26.06 13.93
C PRO A 265 17.27 27.15 12.86
N ARG A 266 17.60 26.87 11.59
CA ARG A 266 17.41 27.81 10.48
C ARG A 266 15.94 28.13 10.23
N LEU A 267 15.01 27.25 10.65
CA LEU A 267 13.57 27.52 10.52
C LEU A 267 13.11 28.69 11.40
N GLN A 268 13.80 29.00 12.51
CA GLN A 268 13.49 30.17 13.32
C GLN A 268 13.86 31.50 12.66
N GLN A 269 14.66 31.47 11.58
CA GLN A 269 15.08 32.68 10.87
C GLN A 269 14.06 33.16 9.82
N TYR A 270 13.00 32.39 9.60
CA TYR A 270 11.88 32.79 8.74
C TYR A 270 11.00 33.85 9.45
N ASP A 271 10.29 34.65 8.67
CA ASP A 271 9.18 35.45 9.20
C ASP A 271 7.99 34.51 9.56
N LEU A 272 8.07 33.96 10.78
CA LEU A 272 7.12 32.98 11.28
C LEU A 272 5.70 33.56 11.42
N ALA A 273 5.56 34.85 11.64
CA ALA A 273 4.27 35.53 11.71
C ALA A 273 3.60 35.57 10.32
N ARG A 274 4.38 35.93 9.28
CA ARG A 274 3.92 35.89 7.87
C ARG A 274 3.50 34.48 7.44
N LEU A 275 4.30 33.46 7.79
CA LEU A 275 4.01 32.08 7.46
C LEU A 275 2.78 31.53 8.21
N GLY A 276 2.65 31.84 9.50
CA GLY A 276 1.48 31.49 10.31
C GLY A 276 0.19 32.08 9.75
N ALA A 277 0.21 33.37 9.33
CA ALA A 277 -0.92 34.03 8.69
C ALA A 277 -1.28 33.48 7.30
N ALA A 278 -0.35 32.78 6.63
CA ALA A 278 -0.61 32.14 5.33
C ALA A 278 -1.30 30.79 5.44
N LEU A 279 -1.39 30.18 6.63
CA LEU A 279 -2.04 28.90 6.84
C LEU A 279 -3.55 28.97 6.59
N LYS A 280 -4.11 27.96 5.96
CA LYS A 280 -5.50 27.88 5.53
C LYS A 280 -6.24 26.78 6.29
N ALA A 281 -6.90 27.17 7.38
CA ALA A 281 -7.60 26.25 8.28
C ALA A 281 -8.71 25.44 7.58
N GLU A 282 -9.34 25.99 6.55
CA GLU A 282 -10.38 25.33 5.76
C GLU A 282 -9.86 24.07 5.03
N ARG A 283 -8.57 23.98 4.79
CA ARG A 283 -7.93 22.81 4.15
C ARG A 283 -7.85 21.60 5.07
N ASP A 284 -8.06 21.75 6.37
CA ASP A 284 -8.18 20.62 7.30
C ASP A 284 -9.39 19.73 6.98
N PHE A 285 -10.41 20.25 6.32
CA PHE A 285 -11.63 19.54 5.98
C PHE A 285 -11.57 18.71 4.68
N GLN A 286 -10.43 18.75 4.00
CA GLN A 286 -10.19 17.92 2.81
C GLN A 286 -9.86 16.45 3.15
N PHE A 287 -9.40 16.19 4.37
CA PHE A 287 -8.95 14.85 4.75
C PHE A 287 -10.09 13.87 4.89
N ASP A 288 -9.81 12.65 4.40
CA ASP A 288 -10.50 11.43 4.80
C ASP A 288 -9.97 10.93 6.13
N TYR A 289 -10.75 10.06 6.78
CA TYR A 289 -10.34 9.45 8.05
C TYR A 289 -9.02 8.69 7.93
N LEU A 290 -8.83 7.86 6.90
CA LEU A 290 -7.59 7.12 6.66
C LEU A 290 -6.39 8.06 6.51
N GLY A 291 -6.52 9.13 5.73
CA GLY A 291 -5.44 10.09 5.48
C GLY A 291 -5.02 10.83 6.74
N LEU A 292 -6.00 11.38 7.47
CA LEU A 292 -5.71 12.13 8.70
C LEU A 292 -5.16 11.23 9.82
N GLN A 293 -5.71 10.01 9.98
CA GLN A 293 -5.22 9.04 10.96
C GLN A 293 -3.77 8.63 10.64
N THR A 294 -3.47 8.41 9.36
CA THR A 294 -2.10 8.10 8.91
C THR A 294 -1.11 9.23 9.25
N LEU A 295 -1.50 10.49 9.02
CA LEU A 295 -0.66 11.64 9.38
C LEU A 295 -0.45 11.73 10.89
N PHE A 296 -1.51 11.59 11.66
CA PHE A 296 -1.50 11.67 13.12
C PHE A 296 -0.60 10.59 13.75
N ASP A 297 -0.74 9.34 13.32
CA ASP A 297 0.00 8.23 13.91
C ASP A 297 1.47 8.21 13.52
N ARG A 298 1.81 8.68 12.31
CA ARG A 298 3.12 8.40 11.72
C ARG A 298 3.94 9.63 11.35
N TYR A 299 3.30 10.74 10.97
CA TYR A 299 3.99 11.88 10.37
C TYR A 299 4.12 13.08 11.30
N PHE A 300 3.10 13.34 12.12
CA PHE A 300 3.15 14.50 13.00
C PHE A 300 4.24 14.38 14.05
N LEU A 301 4.99 15.45 14.22
CA LEU A 301 6.06 15.52 15.24
C LEU A 301 5.47 15.41 16.64
N HIS A 302 6.18 14.69 17.48
CA HIS A 302 5.82 14.50 18.89
C HIS A 302 7.06 14.66 19.78
N ILE A 303 6.84 15.10 21.01
CA ILE A 303 7.83 15.08 22.10
C ILE A 303 7.31 14.04 23.08
N GLU A 304 8.11 12.99 23.30
CA GLU A 304 7.65 11.78 24.01
C GLU A 304 6.37 11.23 23.37
N GLU A 305 5.28 11.14 24.16
CA GLU A 305 3.98 10.63 23.68
C GLU A 305 3.05 11.75 23.13
N GLN A 306 3.37 13.03 23.34
CA GLN A 306 2.51 14.16 22.98
C GLN A 306 2.85 14.74 21.62
N ARG A 307 1.88 14.77 20.70
CA ARG A 307 2.03 15.46 19.41
C ARG A 307 2.11 16.96 19.60
N ILE A 308 2.89 17.59 18.72
CA ILE A 308 3.09 19.05 18.73
C ILE A 308 2.76 19.68 17.37
N GLU A 309 2.31 18.92 16.38
CA GLU A 309 2.15 19.36 14.99
C GLU A 309 0.71 19.21 14.50
N LEU A 310 0.09 20.31 14.08
CA LEU A 310 -1.22 20.37 13.44
C LEU A 310 -1.11 20.18 11.91
N PRO A 311 -2.18 19.75 11.18
CA PRO A 311 -2.10 19.41 9.76
C PRO A 311 -1.53 20.51 8.86
N GLN A 312 -1.97 21.77 9.00
CA GLN A 312 -1.43 22.85 8.17
C GLN A 312 -0.02 23.26 8.58
N ALA A 313 0.32 23.14 9.86
CA ALA A 313 1.68 23.37 10.34
C ALA A 313 2.67 22.31 9.79
N PHE A 314 2.22 21.05 9.65
CA PHE A 314 2.96 19.99 9.00
C PHE A 314 3.34 20.34 7.56
N PHE A 315 2.38 20.74 6.73
CA PHE A 315 2.66 21.11 5.34
C PHE A 315 3.57 22.36 5.26
N MET A 316 3.37 23.33 6.15
CA MET A 316 4.25 24.53 6.18
C MET A 316 5.65 24.17 6.65
N ARG A 317 5.85 23.31 7.65
CA ARG A 317 7.18 22.84 8.05
C ARG A 317 7.91 22.15 6.91
N VAL A 318 7.23 21.24 6.20
CA VAL A 318 7.79 20.57 5.01
C VAL A 318 8.20 21.61 3.97
N SER A 319 7.34 22.57 3.68
CA SER A 319 7.59 23.64 2.70
C SER A 319 8.76 24.55 3.09
N MET A 320 8.87 24.93 4.36
CA MET A 320 10.03 25.69 4.89
C MET A 320 11.32 24.90 4.74
N GLY A 321 11.29 23.61 5.09
CA GLY A 321 12.43 22.72 4.94
C GLY A 321 12.92 22.64 3.49
N LEU A 322 12.01 22.59 2.53
CA LEU A 322 12.32 22.56 1.09
C LEU A 322 12.77 23.93 0.54
N ALA A 323 12.40 25.03 1.17
CA ALA A 323 12.72 26.39 0.73
C ALA A 323 13.98 27.00 1.40
N LEU A 324 14.70 26.24 2.23
CA LEU A 324 15.83 26.74 3.06
C LEU A 324 16.89 27.54 2.29
N ASN A 325 17.16 27.16 1.05
CA ASN A 325 18.21 27.79 0.22
C ASN A 325 17.63 28.75 -0.85
N GLU A 326 16.32 29.00 -0.84
CA GLU A 326 15.71 29.95 -1.77
C GLU A 326 15.99 31.41 -1.36
N ILE A 327 16.11 32.32 -2.33
CA ILE A 327 16.35 33.75 -2.08
C ILE A 327 15.12 34.37 -1.41
N ASP A 328 13.92 34.22 -1.99
CA ASP A 328 12.63 34.54 -1.34
C ASP A 328 12.08 33.28 -0.67
N ARG A 329 12.70 32.85 0.42
CA ARG A 329 12.35 31.62 1.09
C ARG A 329 10.94 31.62 1.68
N GLU A 330 10.45 32.75 2.18
CA GLU A 330 9.07 32.89 2.67
C GLU A 330 8.05 32.77 1.55
N GLY A 331 8.26 33.47 0.44
CA GLY A 331 7.39 33.38 -0.74
C GLY A 331 7.37 31.97 -1.32
N ARG A 332 8.54 31.33 -1.42
CA ARG A 332 8.65 29.93 -1.90
C ARG A 332 8.02 28.91 -0.91
N ALA A 333 8.21 29.10 0.39
CA ALA A 333 7.57 28.25 1.39
C ALA A 333 6.05 28.32 1.28
N ILE A 334 5.47 29.51 1.08
CA ILE A 334 4.02 29.69 0.87
C ILE A 334 3.56 29.05 -0.46
N GLU A 335 4.35 29.18 -1.53
CA GLU A 335 4.05 28.53 -2.82
C GLU A 335 4.02 27.00 -2.67
N PHE A 336 5.05 26.40 -2.04
CA PHE A 336 5.16 24.97 -1.79
C PHE A 336 4.04 24.46 -0.88
N TYR A 337 3.75 25.21 0.19
CA TYR A 337 2.63 24.94 1.09
C TYR A 337 1.29 24.89 0.34
N ASN A 338 1.05 25.85 -0.57
CA ASN A 338 -0.19 25.85 -1.34
C ASN A 338 -0.34 24.59 -2.20
N VAL A 339 0.72 24.15 -2.86
CA VAL A 339 0.66 22.95 -3.72
C VAL A 339 0.48 21.66 -2.92
N LEU A 340 1.16 21.54 -1.77
CA LEU A 340 1.02 20.38 -0.89
C LEU A 340 -0.33 20.32 -0.19
N SER A 341 -0.75 21.44 0.41
CA SER A 341 -1.96 21.50 1.25
C SER A 341 -3.28 21.55 0.46
N THR A 342 -3.25 21.78 -0.85
CA THR A 342 -4.41 21.61 -1.75
C THR A 342 -4.48 20.22 -2.37
N PHE A 343 -3.52 19.35 -2.05
CA PHE A 343 -3.41 18.00 -2.60
C PHE A 343 -3.20 17.96 -4.12
N ASP A 344 -2.65 19.02 -4.70
CA ASP A 344 -2.30 19.05 -6.13
C ASP A 344 -1.05 18.20 -6.43
N PHE A 345 -0.15 18.08 -5.44
CA PHE A 345 1.08 17.29 -5.49
C PHE A 345 1.45 16.83 -4.09
N MET A 346 2.11 15.67 -3.98
CA MET A 346 2.64 15.20 -2.73
C MET A 346 4.07 14.68 -2.89
N SER A 347 4.95 15.09 -1.97
CA SER A 347 6.32 14.56 -1.88
C SER A 347 6.32 13.15 -1.31
N SER A 348 7.40 12.40 -1.56
CA SER A 348 7.57 11.06 -1.00
C SER A 348 7.66 11.06 0.53
N THR A 349 7.35 9.92 1.13
CA THR A 349 7.35 9.71 2.58
C THR A 349 8.61 10.23 3.30
N PRO A 350 9.86 9.95 2.86
CA PRO A 350 11.04 10.50 3.54
C PRO A 350 11.11 12.03 3.54
N THR A 351 10.67 12.67 2.46
CA THR A 351 10.59 14.14 2.39
C THR A 351 9.58 14.68 3.40
N LEU A 352 8.38 14.08 3.46
CA LEU A 352 7.33 14.49 4.40
C LEU A 352 7.75 14.29 5.87
N PHE A 353 8.46 13.20 6.18
CA PHE A 353 8.95 12.93 7.53
C PHE A 353 10.04 13.91 7.97
N ASN A 354 11.03 14.11 7.10
CA ASN A 354 12.31 14.65 7.51
C ASN A 354 12.55 16.10 7.07
N ALA A 355 11.71 16.70 6.19
CA ALA A 355 11.92 18.09 5.77
C ALA A 355 11.79 19.05 6.94
N GLY A 356 12.78 19.92 7.09
CA GLY A 356 12.88 20.86 8.21
C GLY A 356 13.41 20.24 9.51
N SER A 357 13.73 18.95 9.56
CA SER A 357 14.38 18.31 10.73
C SER A 357 15.90 18.54 10.73
N LEU A 358 16.55 18.29 11.89
CA LEU A 358 18.01 18.42 12.06
C LEU A 358 18.82 17.52 11.11
N ARG A 359 18.28 16.37 10.70
CA ARG A 359 18.93 15.40 9.80
C ARG A 359 17.95 15.01 8.71
N SER A 360 17.79 15.93 7.77
CA SER A 360 16.83 15.81 6.68
C SER A 360 17.35 14.91 5.56
N GLN A 361 17.33 13.57 5.76
CA GLN A 361 17.43 12.64 4.64
C GLN A 361 16.06 12.61 3.94
N LEU A 362 15.98 13.24 2.78
CA LEU A 362 14.75 13.51 2.06
C LEU A 362 14.57 12.58 0.85
N SER A 363 15.69 12.05 0.33
CA SER A 363 15.66 11.16 -0.83
C SER A 363 15.21 9.75 -0.41
N SER A 364 14.38 9.14 -1.26
CA SER A 364 13.73 7.86 -0.97
C SER A 364 14.45 6.65 -1.55
N CYS A 365 15.21 6.79 -2.64
CA CYS A 365 15.73 5.68 -3.42
C CYS A 365 17.23 5.78 -3.59
N TYR A 366 17.93 4.65 -3.36
CA TYR A 366 19.38 4.52 -3.47
C TYR A 366 19.73 3.23 -4.21
N LEU A 367 20.62 3.31 -5.21
CA LEU A 367 21.08 2.19 -6.01
C LEU A 367 22.57 2.01 -5.84
N THR A 368 22.99 0.77 -5.52
CA THR A 368 24.39 0.43 -5.25
C THR A 368 24.80 -0.76 -6.11
N THR A 369 25.98 -0.69 -6.75
CA THR A 369 26.64 -1.84 -7.37
C THR A 369 27.64 -2.43 -6.39
N VAL A 370 27.58 -3.71 -6.12
CA VAL A 370 28.41 -4.43 -5.16
C VAL A 370 29.68 -4.93 -5.87
N ALA A 371 30.85 -4.63 -5.30
CA ALA A 371 32.15 -5.08 -5.84
C ALA A 371 32.40 -6.58 -5.58
N ASP A 372 33.32 -7.19 -6.39
CA ASP A 372 33.70 -8.61 -6.28
C ASP A 372 34.88 -8.83 -5.34
N ASP A 373 34.88 -8.21 -4.17
CA ASP A 373 35.83 -8.44 -3.10
C ASP A 373 35.15 -8.30 -1.72
N LEU A 374 35.75 -8.91 -0.71
CA LEU A 374 35.14 -8.99 0.61
C LEU A 374 34.98 -7.62 1.27
N GLU A 375 35.95 -6.73 1.11
CA GLU A 375 35.90 -5.36 1.67
C GLU A 375 34.75 -4.58 1.02
N GLY A 376 34.66 -4.60 -0.32
CA GLY A 376 33.61 -3.94 -1.07
C GLY A 376 32.22 -4.49 -0.78
N ILE A 377 32.05 -5.81 -0.61
CA ILE A 377 30.79 -6.42 -0.21
C ILE A 377 30.34 -5.89 1.16
N TYR A 378 31.23 -5.90 2.15
CA TYR A 378 30.87 -5.43 3.50
C TYR A 378 30.77 -3.89 3.59
N GLU A 379 31.48 -3.14 2.74
CA GLU A 379 31.25 -1.70 2.62
C GLU A 379 29.85 -1.41 2.07
N ALA A 380 29.39 -2.13 1.04
CA ALA A 380 28.02 -2.00 0.53
C ALA A 380 26.96 -2.35 1.60
N LEU A 381 27.20 -3.37 2.42
CA LEU A 381 26.32 -3.71 3.56
C LEU A 381 26.25 -2.59 4.60
N LYS A 382 27.38 -2.01 4.94
CA LYS A 382 27.46 -0.85 5.85
C LYS A 382 26.75 0.37 5.28
N GLU A 383 26.99 0.68 3.99
CA GLU A 383 26.32 1.77 3.29
C GLU A 383 24.79 1.56 3.27
N ASN A 384 24.33 0.35 3.00
CA ASN A 384 22.92 -0.03 3.08
C ASN A 384 22.33 0.23 4.48
N ALA A 385 23.02 -0.18 5.54
CA ALA A 385 22.56 0.04 6.91
C ALA A 385 22.44 1.54 7.25
N LEU A 386 23.42 2.35 6.83
CA LEU A 386 23.39 3.81 7.05
C LEU A 386 22.26 4.49 6.30
N LEU A 387 21.96 4.08 5.07
CA LEU A 387 20.89 4.63 4.25
C LEU A 387 19.50 4.20 4.77
N SER A 388 19.35 2.94 5.20
CA SER A 388 18.10 2.41 5.77
C SER A 388 17.70 3.10 7.08
N LYS A 389 18.68 3.53 7.89
CA LYS A 389 18.45 4.21 9.18
C LYS A 389 17.50 5.42 9.07
N PHE A 390 17.49 6.10 7.93
CA PHE A 390 16.68 7.30 7.66
C PHE A 390 15.60 7.08 6.59
N ALA A 391 15.08 5.85 6.48
CA ALA A 391 14.00 5.45 5.56
C ALA A 391 14.37 5.41 4.07
N GLY A 392 15.64 5.24 3.70
CA GLY A 392 16.06 4.99 2.33
C GLY A 392 15.63 3.59 1.85
N GLY A 393 14.98 3.50 0.68
CA GLY A 393 14.74 2.26 -0.03
C GLY A 393 15.94 1.90 -0.91
N LEU A 394 16.34 0.62 -0.93
CA LEU A 394 17.61 0.20 -1.53
C LEU A 394 17.41 -0.74 -2.71
N GLY A 395 18.13 -0.50 -3.80
CA GLY A 395 18.34 -1.43 -4.90
C GLY A 395 19.83 -1.80 -4.98
N ASN A 396 20.15 -3.10 -4.96
CA ASN A 396 21.53 -3.57 -5.02
C ASN A 396 21.76 -4.48 -6.22
N ASP A 397 22.72 -4.14 -7.05
CA ASP A 397 23.21 -5.00 -8.10
C ASP A 397 24.33 -5.92 -7.60
N TRP A 398 24.08 -7.21 -7.68
CA TRP A 398 24.99 -8.28 -7.22
C TRP A 398 25.69 -9.01 -8.36
N THR A 399 25.49 -8.57 -9.60
CA THR A 399 25.95 -9.28 -10.79
C THR A 399 27.46 -9.42 -10.86
N ARG A 400 28.24 -8.49 -10.32
CA ARG A 400 29.71 -8.52 -10.34
C ARG A 400 30.31 -9.54 -9.38
N VAL A 401 29.59 -9.95 -8.34
CA VAL A 401 30.09 -10.91 -7.34
C VAL A 401 30.24 -12.30 -7.95
N ARG A 402 31.44 -12.85 -7.89
CA ARG A 402 31.78 -14.16 -8.51
C ARG A 402 30.89 -15.30 -8.04
N ALA A 403 30.53 -16.18 -8.96
CA ALA A 403 29.61 -17.27 -8.73
C ALA A 403 30.21 -18.40 -7.89
N LEU A 404 29.35 -19.29 -7.41
CA LEU A 404 29.70 -20.54 -6.73
C LEU A 404 30.73 -21.35 -7.56
N GLY A 405 31.79 -21.81 -6.91
CA GLY A 405 32.85 -22.63 -7.52
C GLY A 405 33.94 -21.83 -8.22
N SER A 406 33.82 -20.49 -8.34
CA SER A 406 34.86 -19.64 -8.90
C SER A 406 36.11 -19.61 -8.02
N TYR A 407 37.27 -19.62 -8.66
CA TYR A 407 38.56 -19.64 -7.96
C TYR A 407 38.83 -18.31 -7.23
N ILE A 408 39.33 -18.43 -5.99
CA ILE A 408 39.76 -17.31 -5.16
C ILE A 408 41.29 -17.39 -5.02
N LYS A 409 42.00 -16.54 -5.77
CA LYS A 409 43.47 -16.55 -5.82
C LYS A 409 44.10 -16.32 -4.44
N GLY A 410 43.58 -15.42 -3.63
CA GLY A 410 44.16 -15.04 -2.33
C GLY A 410 44.14 -16.15 -1.27
N THR A 411 43.18 -17.07 -1.33
CA THR A 411 43.00 -18.17 -0.37
C THR A 411 43.24 -19.55 -0.99
N ASN A 412 43.52 -19.63 -2.30
CA ASN A 412 43.57 -20.87 -3.07
C ASN A 412 42.32 -21.74 -2.91
N GLY A 413 41.16 -21.08 -2.69
CA GLY A 413 39.86 -21.70 -2.44
C GLY A 413 38.85 -21.48 -3.56
N LYS A 414 37.59 -21.82 -3.27
CA LYS A 414 36.44 -21.62 -4.17
C LYS A 414 35.39 -20.76 -3.53
N SER A 415 34.78 -19.85 -4.31
CA SER A 415 33.68 -19.01 -3.90
C SER A 415 32.45 -19.85 -3.54
N GLN A 416 31.69 -19.37 -2.54
CA GLN A 416 30.36 -19.88 -2.20
C GLN A 416 29.22 -19.17 -2.95
N GLY A 417 29.56 -18.25 -3.88
CA GLY A 417 28.62 -17.51 -4.71
C GLY A 417 27.93 -16.37 -3.96
N VAL A 418 26.87 -15.83 -4.57
CA VAL A 418 26.14 -14.64 -4.07
C VAL A 418 25.19 -14.96 -2.93
N VAL A 419 24.61 -16.15 -2.87
CA VAL A 419 23.50 -16.50 -1.98
C VAL A 419 23.83 -16.34 -0.49
N PRO A 420 25.01 -16.75 0.04
CA PRO A 420 25.35 -16.53 1.44
C PRO A 420 25.42 -15.04 1.83
N PHE A 421 25.91 -14.19 0.93
CA PHE A 421 25.95 -12.74 1.17
C PHE A 421 24.55 -12.12 1.13
N LEU A 422 23.68 -12.59 0.24
CA LEU A 422 22.29 -12.15 0.18
C LEU A 422 21.54 -12.46 1.47
N LYS A 423 21.87 -13.57 2.16
CA LYS A 423 21.33 -13.86 3.49
C LYS A 423 21.75 -12.81 4.52
N VAL A 424 23.01 -12.35 4.50
CA VAL A 424 23.49 -11.27 5.37
C VAL A 424 22.79 -9.94 5.06
N VAL A 425 22.55 -9.64 3.78
CA VAL A 425 21.77 -8.45 3.36
C VAL A 425 20.35 -8.49 3.92
N ASN A 426 19.68 -9.65 3.79
CA ASN A 426 18.34 -9.87 4.32
C ASN A 426 18.29 -9.56 5.83
N ASP A 427 19.20 -10.16 6.60
CA ASP A 427 19.24 -10.02 8.05
C ASP A 427 19.64 -8.59 8.49
N THR A 428 20.49 -7.92 7.71
CA THR A 428 20.81 -6.48 7.90
C THR A 428 19.58 -5.60 7.68
N ALA A 429 18.79 -5.87 6.64
CA ALA A 429 17.57 -5.10 6.35
C ALA A 429 16.52 -5.27 7.48
N VAL A 430 16.41 -6.46 8.07
CA VAL A 430 15.54 -6.71 9.22
C VAL A 430 16.04 -5.96 10.47
N ALA A 431 17.36 -5.96 10.69
CA ALA A 431 17.96 -5.38 11.90
C ALA A 431 17.95 -3.85 11.90
N VAL A 432 18.05 -3.21 10.72
CA VAL A 432 18.18 -1.75 10.62
C VAL A 432 16.94 -1.11 10.01
N ASN A 433 16.19 -0.40 10.82
CA ASN A 433 14.99 0.33 10.40
C ASN A 433 14.95 1.75 11.01
N GLN A 434 14.00 2.56 10.54
CA GLN A 434 13.82 3.93 11.04
C GLN A 434 12.97 3.93 12.33
N GLY A 435 13.53 3.47 13.45
CA GLY A 435 12.91 3.60 14.77
C GLY A 435 11.45 3.09 14.85
N GLY A 436 11.11 2.02 14.10
CA GLY A 436 9.75 1.50 14.00
C GLY A 436 8.81 2.23 13.03
N LYS A 437 9.20 3.41 12.52
CA LYS A 437 8.37 4.19 11.58
C LYS A 437 8.32 3.58 10.17
N ARG A 438 9.43 2.98 9.72
CA ARG A 438 9.56 2.29 8.44
C ARG A 438 10.57 1.15 8.57
N LYS A 439 10.20 -0.05 8.10
CA LYS A 439 11.13 -1.19 8.04
C LYS A 439 12.24 -0.94 7.02
N GLY A 440 13.44 -1.45 7.29
CA GLY A 440 14.51 -1.52 6.30
C GLY A 440 14.07 -2.43 5.15
N ALA A 441 14.32 -2.02 3.91
CA ALA A 441 13.90 -2.75 2.74
C ALA A 441 14.94 -2.64 1.62
N VAL A 442 15.26 -3.78 1.00
CA VAL A 442 16.23 -3.91 -0.07
C VAL A 442 15.72 -4.83 -1.16
N CYS A 443 16.02 -4.51 -2.42
CA CYS A 443 15.84 -5.38 -3.56
C CYS A 443 17.21 -5.75 -4.15
N ALA A 444 17.50 -7.04 -4.25
CA ALA A 444 18.68 -7.54 -4.93
C ALA A 444 18.38 -7.82 -6.40
N TYR A 445 19.27 -7.36 -7.28
CA TYR A 445 19.21 -7.53 -8.72
C TYR A 445 20.34 -8.46 -9.17
N LEU A 446 20.02 -9.39 -10.08
CA LEU A 446 20.99 -10.28 -10.70
C LEU A 446 20.69 -10.42 -12.18
N GLU A 447 21.73 -10.28 -13.02
CA GLU A 447 21.59 -10.52 -14.46
C GLU A 447 21.40 -12.01 -14.79
N THR A 448 20.55 -12.30 -15.77
CA THR A 448 20.14 -13.66 -16.11
C THR A 448 21.26 -14.55 -16.68
N TRP A 449 22.42 -14.00 -17.03
CA TRP A 449 23.60 -14.76 -17.46
C TRP A 449 24.54 -15.21 -16.31
N HIS A 450 24.26 -14.74 -15.08
CA HIS A 450 25.05 -15.09 -13.91
C HIS A 450 24.88 -16.58 -13.55
N LEU A 451 25.96 -17.27 -13.23
CA LEU A 451 25.97 -18.73 -12.99
C LEU A 451 25.08 -19.11 -11.78
N ASP A 452 24.94 -18.26 -10.79
CA ASP A 452 24.12 -18.51 -9.60
C ASP A 452 22.63 -18.15 -9.80
N ILE A 453 22.20 -17.80 -11.02
CA ILE A 453 20.82 -17.32 -11.28
C ILE A 453 19.77 -18.36 -10.84
N GLU A 454 20.00 -19.64 -11.03
CA GLU A 454 19.02 -20.66 -10.68
C GLU A 454 18.80 -20.78 -9.16
N GLU A 455 19.83 -20.57 -8.33
CA GLU A 455 19.71 -20.51 -6.87
C GLU A 455 19.10 -19.18 -6.42
N PHE A 456 19.44 -18.07 -7.10
CA PHE A 456 18.85 -16.75 -6.84
C PHE A 456 17.32 -16.76 -7.05
N LEU A 457 16.83 -17.47 -8.08
CA LEU A 457 15.39 -17.63 -8.32
C LEU A 457 14.66 -18.30 -7.15
N GLU A 458 15.35 -19.15 -6.38
CA GLU A 458 14.75 -19.94 -5.29
C GLU A 458 14.85 -19.27 -3.90
N LEU A 459 15.41 -18.07 -3.81
CA LEU A 459 15.68 -17.40 -2.52
C LEU A 459 14.44 -17.22 -1.65
N ARG A 460 13.26 -17.05 -2.24
CA ARG A 460 12.01 -16.82 -1.51
C ARG A 460 11.09 -18.05 -1.38
N LYS A 461 11.58 -19.24 -1.77
CA LYS A 461 10.82 -20.47 -1.56
C LYS A 461 10.59 -20.77 -0.09
N ASN A 462 9.40 -21.26 0.25
CA ASN A 462 9.05 -21.71 1.60
C ASN A 462 9.56 -23.13 1.93
N THR A 463 10.36 -23.72 1.05
CA THR A 463 10.93 -25.06 1.18
C THR A 463 12.43 -25.05 0.97
N GLY A 464 13.14 -26.04 1.51
CA GLY A 464 14.58 -26.19 1.38
C GLY A 464 15.36 -25.75 2.61
N ASP A 465 16.65 -25.43 2.44
CA ASP A 465 17.51 -24.98 3.55
C ASP A 465 17.31 -23.49 3.83
N ASP A 466 16.79 -23.13 5.00
CA ASP A 466 16.53 -21.77 5.42
C ASP A 466 17.78 -20.86 5.43
N ARG A 467 18.96 -21.44 5.56
CA ARG A 467 20.24 -20.71 5.47
C ARG A 467 20.50 -20.15 4.06
N ARG A 468 19.78 -20.68 3.07
CA ARG A 468 19.85 -20.26 1.66
C ARG A 468 18.56 -19.56 1.20
N ARG A 469 17.75 -19.06 2.14
CA ARG A 469 16.49 -18.36 1.88
C ARG A 469 16.53 -16.93 2.46
N THR A 470 15.86 -16.01 1.76
CA THR A 470 15.78 -14.58 2.12
C THR A 470 14.33 -14.11 2.00
N HIS A 471 13.56 -14.27 3.08
CA HIS A 471 12.11 -14.01 3.07
C HIS A 471 11.75 -12.52 3.20
N ASP A 472 12.64 -11.70 3.78
CA ASP A 472 12.40 -10.27 4.05
C ASP A 472 12.98 -9.33 2.97
N MET A 473 13.77 -9.87 2.05
CA MET A 473 14.40 -9.13 0.97
C MET A 473 13.68 -9.38 -0.36
N ASN A 474 13.50 -8.34 -1.16
CA ASN A 474 12.97 -8.47 -2.51
C ASN A 474 14.07 -8.85 -3.50
N THR A 475 13.68 -9.47 -4.61
CA THR A 475 14.59 -9.88 -5.69
C THR A 475 14.01 -9.53 -7.05
N ALA A 476 14.88 -9.22 -8.01
CA ALA A 476 14.50 -8.94 -9.39
C ALA A 476 15.53 -9.50 -10.39
N ASN A 477 15.02 -10.00 -11.50
CA ASN A 477 15.82 -10.41 -12.63
C ASN A 477 16.22 -9.20 -13.47
N TRP A 478 17.49 -9.04 -13.83
CA TRP A 478 17.97 -8.01 -14.74
C TRP A 478 18.29 -8.66 -16.09
N ILE A 479 17.37 -8.46 -17.07
CA ILE A 479 17.28 -9.30 -18.27
C ILE A 479 17.81 -8.54 -19.50
N PRO A 480 18.90 -8.99 -20.14
CA PRO A 480 19.34 -8.45 -21.42
C PRO A 480 18.42 -8.88 -22.57
N ASP A 481 18.26 -8.02 -23.59
CA ASP A 481 17.39 -8.26 -24.74
C ASP A 481 17.79 -9.53 -25.54
N LEU A 482 19.08 -9.87 -25.60
CA LEU A 482 19.54 -11.10 -26.21
C LEU A 482 18.89 -12.35 -25.57
N PHE A 483 18.72 -12.37 -24.25
CA PHE A 483 18.02 -13.47 -23.58
C PHE A 483 16.57 -13.58 -24.06
N MET A 484 15.84 -12.46 -24.12
CA MET A 484 14.45 -12.47 -24.58
C MET A 484 14.32 -12.93 -26.04
N ARG A 485 15.22 -12.48 -26.92
CA ARG A 485 15.26 -12.99 -28.30
C ARG A 485 15.48 -14.50 -28.34
N ARG A 486 16.45 -15.02 -27.58
CA ARG A 486 16.72 -16.46 -27.51
C ARG A 486 15.56 -17.26 -26.89
N VAL A 487 14.82 -16.68 -25.99
CA VAL A 487 13.56 -17.28 -25.48
C VAL A 487 12.54 -17.40 -26.60
N MET A 488 12.36 -16.36 -27.41
CA MET A 488 11.39 -16.37 -28.53
C MET A 488 11.80 -17.35 -29.62
N ASP A 489 13.10 -17.37 -29.97
CA ASP A 489 13.64 -18.18 -31.05
C ASP A 489 13.96 -19.64 -30.66
N GLY A 490 13.86 -19.97 -29.36
CA GLY A 490 14.20 -21.31 -28.86
C GLY A 490 15.70 -21.61 -28.78
N GLY A 491 16.53 -20.57 -28.59
CA GLY A 491 17.99 -20.67 -28.53
C GLY A 491 18.52 -21.20 -27.20
N GLN A 492 19.85 -21.44 -27.17
CA GLN A 492 20.58 -21.80 -25.96
C GLN A 492 21.00 -20.54 -25.18
N TRP A 493 21.15 -20.68 -23.87
CA TRP A 493 21.67 -19.65 -23.00
C TRP A 493 22.80 -20.19 -22.13
N THR A 494 23.88 -19.44 -22.03
CA THR A 494 25.08 -19.85 -21.29
C THR A 494 25.23 -19.00 -20.03
N LEU A 495 25.32 -19.64 -18.89
CA LEU A 495 25.55 -18.99 -17.59
C LEU A 495 27.04 -18.94 -17.31
N PHE A 496 27.54 -17.77 -16.91
CA PHE A 496 28.96 -17.53 -16.64
C PHE A 496 29.17 -16.98 -15.23
N SER A 497 30.36 -17.16 -14.68
CA SER A 497 30.79 -16.37 -13.54
C SER A 497 31.35 -15.02 -14.03
N PRO A 498 30.99 -13.91 -13.40
CA PRO A 498 31.47 -12.57 -13.78
C PRO A 498 32.99 -12.46 -13.68
N SER A 499 33.66 -13.27 -12.84
CA SER A 499 35.12 -13.32 -12.76
C SER A 499 35.81 -13.78 -14.05
N THR A 500 35.11 -14.49 -14.94
CA THR A 500 35.60 -14.91 -16.25
C THR A 500 35.11 -14.05 -17.40
N CYS A 501 34.10 -13.21 -17.17
CA CYS A 501 33.45 -12.34 -18.15
C CYS A 501 33.27 -10.93 -17.56
N PRO A 502 34.33 -10.23 -17.11
CA PRO A 502 34.25 -9.05 -16.25
C PRO A 502 33.62 -7.82 -16.94
N ASP A 503 33.61 -7.76 -18.25
CA ASP A 503 33.09 -6.64 -19.03
C ASP A 503 31.63 -6.77 -19.45
N LEU A 504 31.00 -7.93 -19.29
CA LEU A 504 29.59 -8.14 -19.65
C LEU A 504 28.64 -7.27 -18.81
N HIS A 505 28.96 -7.09 -17.53
CA HIS A 505 28.19 -6.29 -16.61
C HIS A 505 27.99 -4.84 -17.09
N ASP A 506 29.03 -4.24 -17.66
CA ASP A 506 29.03 -2.85 -18.13
C ASP A 506 28.58 -2.68 -19.60
N LYS A 507 28.10 -3.76 -20.25
CA LYS A 507 27.63 -3.74 -21.64
C LYS A 507 26.13 -3.95 -21.75
N PHE A 508 25.53 -3.36 -22.79
CA PHE A 508 24.11 -3.52 -23.11
C PHE A 508 23.93 -3.47 -24.64
N GLY A 509 22.75 -3.87 -25.13
CA GLY A 509 22.41 -3.86 -26.55
C GLY A 509 23.36 -4.71 -27.38
N LYS A 510 23.77 -4.19 -28.55
CA LYS A 510 24.66 -4.90 -29.49
C LYS A 510 26.03 -5.19 -28.90
N ASP A 511 26.61 -4.31 -28.10
CA ASP A 511 27.91 -4.52 -27.47
C ASP A 511 27.89 -5.69 -26.47
N PHE A 512 26.78 -5.82 -25.75
CA PHE A 512 26.58 -7.00 -24.90
C PHE A 512 26.50 -8.29 -25.72
N GLU A 513 25.70 -8.29 -26.79
CA GLU A 513 25.55 -9.46 -27.66
C GLU A 513 26.89 -9.90 -28.25
N LEU A 514 27.70 -8.97 -28.79
CA LEU A 514 29.01 -9.26 -29.32
C LEU A 514 29.97 -9.87 -28.26
N ALA A 515 30.03 -9.28 -27.10
CA ALA A 515 30.86 -9.75 -26.00
C ALA A 515 30.39 -11.13 -25.47
N TYR A 516 29.06 -11.27 -25.26
CA TYR A 516 28.48 -12.50 -24.75
C TYR A 516 28.73 -13.69 -25.69
N THR A 517 28.50 -13.53 -27.00
CA THR A 517 28.77 -14.58 -28.00
C THR A 517 30.27 -14.91 -28.10
N ALA A 518 31.14 -13.89 -27.96
CA ALA A 518 32.58 -14.13 -27.91
C ALA A 518 33.00 -14.97 -26.68
N TYR A 519 32.32 -14.79 -25.53
CA TYR A 519 32.53 -15.63 -24.35
C TYR A 519 31.99 -17.08 -24.54
N GLU A 520 30.87 -17.23 -25.26
CA GLU A 520 30.36 -18.55 -25.64
C GLU A 520 31.37 -19.30 -26.50
N ASP A 521 31.97 -18.62 -27.48
CA ASP A 521 33.06 -19.20 -28.32
C ASP A 521 34.28 -19.58 -27.50
N LYS A 522 34.67 -18.80 -26.49
CA LYS A 522 35.74 -19.14 -25.54
C LYS A 522 35.39 -20.38 -24.70
N ALA A 523 34.17 -20.51 -24.26
CA ALA A 523 33.69 -21.69 -23.55
C ALA A 523 33.74 -22.94 -24.46
N ASP A 524 33.32 -22.83 -25.71
CA ASP A 524 33.36 -23.91 -26.71
C ASP A 524 34.78 -24.36 -27.05
N ARG A 525 35.74 -23.43 -27.03
CA ARG A 525 37.18 -23.77 -27.20
C ARG A 525 37.84 -24.27 -25.91
N GLY A 526 37.10 -24.35 -24.78
CA GLY A 526 37.63 -24.83 -23.50
C GLY A 526 38.50 -23.82 -22.74
N GLU A 527 38.52 -22.56 -23.18
CA GLU A 527 39.23 -21.47 -22.48
C GLU A 527 38.53 -21.06 -21.19
N ILE A 528 37.18 -21.12 -21.15
CA ILE A 528 36.33 -20.94 -19.95
C ILE A 528 35.86 -22.34 -19.54
N LYS A 529 36.20 -22.76 -18.31
CA LYS A 529 35.86 -24.10 -17.78
C LYS A 529 34.64 -24.10 -16.89
N LEU A 530 34.36 -22.97 -16.21
CA LEU A 530 33.24 -22.83 -15.29
C LEU A 530 32.09 -22.06 -15.97
N PHE A 531 31.18 -22.81 -16.56
CA PHE A 531 29.95 -22.31 -17.17
C PHE A 531 28.89 -23.42 -17.19
N LYS A 532 27.63 -23.01 -17.42
CA LYS A 532 26.52 -23.94 -17.64
C LYS A 532 25.71 -23.47 -18.83
N ARG A 533 25.35 -24.40 -19.73
CA ARG A 533 24.51 -24.11 -20.91
C ARG A 533 23.17 -24.81 -20.76
N LEU A 534 22.07 -24.11 -21.04
CA LEU A 534 20.69 -24.60 -20.96
C LEU A 534 19.86 -23.94 -22.04
N ALA A 535 18.67 -24.49 -22.31
CA ALA A 535 17.72 -23.81 -23.21
C ALA A 535 17.20 -22.52 -22.57
N ALA A 536 17.21 -21.40 -23.30
CA ALA A 536 16.70 -20.12 -22.80
C ALA A 536 15.23 -20.23 -22.34
N LYS A 537 14.40 -21.01 -23.04
CA LYS A 537 13.02 -21.29 -22.65
C LYS A 537 12.88 -22.00 -21.30
N ASP A 538 13.82 -22.86 -20.93
CA ASP A 538 13.75 -23.58 -19.66
C ASP A 538 14.08 -22.66 -18.50
N LEU A 539 15.08 -21.78 -18.64
CA LEU A 539 15.35 -20.75 -17.63
C LEU A 539 14.17 -19.78 -17.50
N TRP A 540 13.62 -19.33 -18.61
CA TRP A 540 12.44 -18.44 -18.63
C TRP A 540 11.24 -19.09 -17.94
N ARG A 541 10.98 -20.35 -18.21
CA ARG A 541 9.91 -21.10 -17.52
C ARG A 541 10.17 -21.18 -16.02
N LYS A 542 11.42 -21.42 -15.59
CA LYS A 542 11.80 -21.43 -14.17
C LYS A 542 11.60 -20.05 -13.54
N MET A 543 11.98 -18.97 -14.21
CA MET A 543 11.77 -17.58 -13.75
C MET A 543 10.28 -17.30 -13.52
N LEU A 544 9.43 -17.59 -14.49
CA LEU A 544 7.98 -17.38 -14.37
C LEU A 544 7.35 -18.28 -13.31
N SER A 545 7.81 -19.51 -13.16
CA SER A 545 7.35 -20.45 -12.14
C SER A 545 7.64 -19.92 -10.72
N MET A 546 8.86 -19.41 -10.50
CA MET A 546 9.25 -18.85 -9.20
C MET A 546 8.51 -17.53 -8.92
N LEU A 547 8.35 -16.69 -9.93
CA LEU A 547 7.55 -15.48 -9.81
C LEU A 547 6.09 -15.80 -9.44
N PHE A 548 5.50 -16.83 -10.02
CA PHE A 548 4.15 -17.27 -9.67
C PHE A 548 4.07 -17.85 -8.25
N GLU A 549 5.04 -18.69 -7.86
CA GLU A 549 5.06 -19.38 -6.57
C GLU A 549 5.32 -18.42 -5.39
N THR A 550 6.24 -17.46 -5.58
CA THR A 550 6.78 -16.64 -4.49
C THR A 550 6.55 -15.13 -4.64
N GLY A 551 6.00 -14.68 -5.78
CA GLY A 551 5.93 -13.27 -6.16
C GLY A 551 7.27 -12.65 -6.58
N HIS A 552 8.36 -13.43 -6.62
CA HIS A 552 9.73 -12.97 -6.92
C HIS A 552 10.52 -14.06 -7.69
N PRO A 553 11.63 -13.68 -8.34
CA PRO A 553 12.12 -12.31 -8.63
C PRO A 553 11.26 -11.59 -9.69
N TRP A 554 11.14 -10.28 -9.59
CA TRP A 554 10.42 -9.47 -10.59
C TRP A 554 11.11 -9.49 -11.95
N ILE A 555 10.37 -9.13 -13.00
CA ILE A 555 10.85 -9.10 -14.38
C ILE A 555 11.20 -7.67 -14.79
N THR A 556 12.48 -7.41 -15.05
CA THR A 556 12.99 -6.10 -15.48
C THR A 556 13.97 -6.26 -16.66
N PHE A 557 14.04 -5.26 -17.57
CA PHE A 557 14.72 -5.35 -18.84
C PHE A 557 15.92 -4.39 -18.92
N LYS A 558 17.13 -4.94 -18.81
CA LYS A 558 18.39 -4.20 -18.79
C LYS A 558 18.56 -3.23 -19.96
N ASP A 559 18.35 -3.72 -21.19
CA ASP A 559 18.69 -2.94 -22.38
C ASP A 559 17.71 -1.78 -22.59
N ALA A 560 16.43 -1.97 -22.34
CA ALA A 560 15.45 -0.88 -22.39
C ALA A 560 15.78 0.24 -21.38
N CYS A 561 16.27 -0.12 -20.18
CA CYS A 561 16.74 0.84 -19.18
C CYS A 561 17.96 1.63 -19.65
N ASN A 562 18.91 0.97 -20.29
CA ASN A 562 20.20 1.56 -20.69
C ASN A 562 20.12 2.30 -22.04
N VAL A 563 19.57 1.68 -23.08
CA VAL A 563 19.45 2.26 -24.41
C VAL A 563 18.62 3.55 -24.37
N ARG A 564 17.60 3.59 -23.51
CA ARG A 564 16.72 4.74 -23.34
C ARG A 564 17.12 5.66 -22.17
N SER A 565 18.30 5.46 -21.58
CA SER A 565 18.81 6.34 -20.53
C SER A 565 19.40 7.62 -21.12
N PRO A 566 19.00 8.81 -20.63
CA PRO A 566 19.65 10.06 -21.07
C PRO A 566 21.13 10.15 -20.65
N GLN A 567 21.59 9.29 -19.72
CA GLN A 567 22.90 9.33 -19.11
C GLN A 567 23.88 8.24 -19.62
N GLN A 568 23.66 7.68 -20.80
CA GLN A 568 24.53 6.65 -21.40
C GLN A 568 26.02 6.98 -21.39
N HIS A 569 26.38 8.26 -21.54
CA HIS A 569 27.75 8.76 -21.55
C HIS A 569 28.40 8.80 -20.16
N ALA A 570 27.60 8.78 -19.11
CA ALA A 570 28.08 8.89 -17.73
C ALA A 570 28.30 7.52 -17.06
N GLY A 571 27.56 6.49 -17.48
CA GLY A 571 27.66 5.16 -16.91
C GLY A 571 26.49 4.26 -17.30
N VAL A 572 26.50 3.04 -16.76
CA VAL A 572 25.52 1.99 -17.03
C VAL A 572 24.50 1.89 -15.88
N VAL A 573 23.27 1.66 -16.23
CA VAL A 573 22.20 1.32 -15.27
C VAL A 573 22.28 -0.19 -14.99
N HIS A 574 22.70 -0.54 -13.77
CA HIS A 574 22.96 -1.94 -13.39
C HIS A 574 21.79 -2.58 -12.61
N SER A 575 20.88 -1.75 -12.11
CA SER A 575 19.70 -2.18 -11.35
C SER A 575 18.63 -1.11 -11.36
N SER A 576 17.49 -1.43 -10.76
CA SER A 576 16.52 -0.45 -10.33
C SER A 576 16.51 -0.35 -8.79
N ASN A 577 15.62 0.47 -8.23
CA ASN A 577 15.41 0.60 -6.79
C ASN A 577 14.51 -0.52 -6.23
N LEU A 578 14.05 -0.32 -5.01
CA LEU A 578 13.13 -1.23 -4.31
C LEU A 578 11.80 -1.45 -5.06
N CYS A 579 11.30 -0.42 -5.75
CA CYS A 579 9.97 -0.42 -6.37
C CYS A 579 10.01 -0.40 -7.92
N THR A 580 11.17 -0.57 -8.51
CA THR A 580 11.44 -0.74 -9.95
C THR A 580 11.18 0.48 -10.85
N GLU A 581 10.91 1.68 -10.30
CA GLU A 581 10.70 2.89 -11.10
C GLU A 581 11.98 3.68 -11.41
N ILE A 582 13.08 3.49 -10.66
CA ILE A 582 14.31 4.27 -10.79
C ILE A 582 15.31 3.53 -11.67
N THR A 583 15.79 4.20 -12.72
CA THR A 583 16.78 3.65 -13.65
C THR A 583 17.93 4.66 -13.84
N LEU A 584 18.88 4.61 -12.92
CA LEU A 584 20.03 5.52 -12.85
C LEU A 584 21.34 4.74 -12.89
N ASN A 585 22.38 5.35 -13.45
CA ASN A 585 23.70 4.76 -13.52
C ASN A 585 24.39 4.66 -12.16
N THR A 586 25.11 3.57 -11.94
CA THR A 586 25.90 3.30 -10.73
C THR A 586 27.32 2.91 -11.08
N SER A 587 28.25 3.04 -10.14
CA SER A 587 29.65 2.58 -10.28
C SER A 587 30.27 2.28 -8.91
N ASP A 588 31.55 1.94 -8.87
CA ASP A 588 32.30 1.74 -7.61
C ASP A 588 32.35 3.01 -6.74
N THR A 589 32.24 4.18 -7.36
CA THR A 589 32.36 5.49 -6.71
C THR A 589 31.05 6.26 -6.64
N GLU A 590 29.97 5.75 -7.25
CA GLU A 590 28.70 6.44 -7.34
C GLU A 590 27.55 5.52 -6.90
N ILE A 591 26.88 5.92 -5.81
CA ILE A 591 25.56 5.40 -5.44
C ILE A 591 24.52 6.35 -6.02
N ALA A 592 23.66 5.84 -6.89
CA ALA A 592 22.62 6.67 -7.46
C ALA A 592 21.55 7.00 -6.40
N VAL A 593 21.06 8.22 -6.46
CA VAL A 593 20.07 8.75 -5.51
C VAL A 593 18.92 9.38 -6.29
N CYS A 594 17.68 9.08 -5.90
CA CYS A 594 16.51 9.77 -6.44
C CYS A 594 15.53 10.15 -5.33
N ASN A 595 14.99 11.35 -5.47
CA ASN A 595 13.88 11.83 -4.66
C ASN A 595 12.64 11.93 -5.50
N LEU A 596 11.52 11.54 -4.90
CA LEU A 596 10.26 11.31 -5.58
C LEU A 596 9.16 12.25 -5.08
N GLY A 597 8.23 12.51 -5.96
CA GLY A 597 6.96 13.15 -5.67
C GLY A 597 5.97 12.86 -6.79
N SER A 598 4.68 12.95 -6.52
CA SER A 598 3.64 12.60 -7.47
C SER A 598 2.57 13.67 -7.56
N VAL A 599 2.21 14.02 -8.80
CA VAL A 599 1.08 14.90 -9.10
C VAL A 599 -0.22 14.12 -8.88
N ASN A 600 -1.16 14.74 -8.19
CA ASN A 600 -2.52 14.23 -8.12
C ASN A 600 -3.25 14.56 -9.42
N LEU A 601 -3.29 13.62 -10.34
CA LEU A 601 -3.83 13.85 -11.67
C LEU A 601 -5.32 14.21 -11.63
N SER A 602 -6.08 13.66 -10.68
CA SER A 602 -7.53 13.90 -10.53
C SER A 602 -7.89 15.37 -10.22
N GLN A 603 -6.96 16.12 -9.60
CA GLN A 603 -7.10 17.56 -9.35
C GLN A 603 -6.76 18.43 -10.56
N HIS A 604 -6.25 17.83 -11.65
CA HIS A 604 -5.83 18.52 -12.86
C HIS A 604 -6.74 18.21 -14.06
N LEU A 605 -7.95 17.67 -13.79
CA LEU A 605 -9.01 17.57 -14.79
C LEU A 605 -9.97 18.75 -14.70
N ARG A 606 -10.34 19.25 -15.87
CA ARG A 606 -11.37 20.27 -16.03
C ARG A 606 -12.24 19.89 -17.24
N ASP A 607 -13.54 19.75 -17.00
CA ASP A 607 -14.51 19.35 -18.04
C ASP A 607 -14.13 18.04 -18.78
N GLY A 608 -13.52 17.10 -18.04
CA GLY A 608 -13.06 15.80 -18.54
C GLY A 608 -11.73 15.83 -19.31
N GLU A 609 -11.07 16.99 -19.42
CA GLU A 609 -9.76 17.14 -20.07
C GLU A 609 -8.69 17.65 -19.10
N ILE A 610 -7.42 17.43 -19.43
CA ILE A 610 -6.29 17.91 -18.62
C ILE A 610 -6.23 19.44 -18.66
N ASP A 611 -6.33 20.09 -17.50
CA ASP A 611 -6.05 21.51 -17.35
C ASP A 611 -4.54 21.77 -17.48
N GLN A 612 -4.11 22.05 -18.72
CA GLN A 612 -2.70 22.26 -19.07
C GLN A 612 -2.07 23.42 -18.29
N VAL A 613 -2.86 24.48 -17.98
CA VAL A 613 -2.36 25.66 -17.30
C VAL A 613 -2.08 25.35 -15.82
N LYS A 614 -3.04 24.70 -15.15
CA LYS A 614 -2.87 24.25 -13.76
C LYS A 614 -1.75 23.23 -13.66
N LEU A 615 -1.74 22.22 -14.55
CA LEU A 615 -0.75 21.15 -14.55
C LEU A 615 0.68 21.71 -14.72
N LYS A 616 0.89 22.60 -15.69
CA LYS A 616 2.18 23.28 -15.91
C LYS A 616 2.67 24.02 -14.67
N ARG A 617 1.78 24.77 -14.02
CA ARG A 617 2.11 25.51 -12.79
C ARG A 617 2.50 24.56 -11.65
N THR A 618 1.68 23.53 -11.38
CA THR A 618 1.93 22.53 -10.34
C THR A 618 3.26 21.82 -10.59
N ILE A 619 3.52 21.37 -11.82
CA ILE A 619 4.77 20.68 -12.17
C ILE A 619 5.98 21.62 -12.05
N GLY A 620 5.86 22.89 -12.42
CA GLY A 620 6.94 23.86 -12.24
C GLY A 620 7.36 24.00 -10.79
N THR A 621 6.40 24.11 -9.88
CA THR A 621 6.65 24.16 -8.42
C THR A 621 7.18 22.82 -7.91
N ALA A 622 6.60 21.70 -8.33
CA ALA A 622 7.02 20.35 -7.94
C ALA A 622 8.48 20.08 -8.34
N MET A 623 8.86 20.38 -9.58
CA MET A 623 10.23 20.19 -10.08
C MET A 623 11.23 21.05 -9.29
N ARG A 624 10.85 22.28 -8.91
CA ARG A 624 11.69 23.12 -8.04
C ARG A 624 11.86 22.49 -6.65
N MET A 625 10.79 22.01 -6.03
CA MET A 625 10.88 21.30 -4.74
C MET A 625 11.78 20.07 -4.83
N LEU A 626 11.64 19.26 -5.87
CA LEU A 626 12.47 18.07 -6.09
C LEU A 626 13.95 18.43 -6.35
N ASP A 627 14.25 19.48 -7.11
CA ASP A 627 15.62 19.95 -7.33
C ASP A 627 16.25 20.51 -6.02
N ASN A 628 15.46 21.22 -5.22
CA ASN A 628 15.91 21.75 -3.92
C ASN A 628 16.32 20.64 -2.95
N VAL A 629 15.61 19.51 -2.96
CA VAL A 629 15.97 18.34 -2.12
C VAL A 629 17.42 17.93 -2.31
N ILE A 630 17.94 17.96 -3.52
CA ILE A 630 19.30 17.52 -3.84
C ILE A 630 20.35 18.32 -3.05
N ASP A 631 20.12 19.62 -2.89
CA ASP A 631 21.07 20.53 -2.24
C ASP A 631 20.94 20.55 -0.71
N ILE A 632 19.75 20.22 -0.16
CA ILE A 632 19.47 20.27 1.28
C ILE A 632 19.48 18.90 1.95
N ASN A 633 19.50 17.82 1.18
CA ASN A 633 19.43 16.44 1.67
C ASN A 633 20.64 16.13 2.57
N TYR A 634 20.39 15.48 3.70
CA TYR A 634 21.44 14.88 4.50
C TYR A 634 21.93 13.59 3.85
N TYR A 635 23.20 13.52 3.52
CA TYR A 635 23.80 12.33 2.92
C TYR A 635 24.63 11.58 3.95
N ALA A 636 24.17 10.41 4.38
CA ALA A 636 24.92 9.54 5.27
C ALA A 636 26.16 8.91 4.60
N VAL A 637 26.18 8.85 3.25
CA VAL A 637 27.23 8.22 2.44
C VAL A 637 27.74 9.20 1.38
N LYS A 638 29.06 9.36 1.32
CA LYS A 638 29.72 10.32 0.41
C LYS A 638 29.49 10.00 -1.06
N LYS A 639 29.56 8.71 -1.46
CA LYS A 639 29.29 8.26 -2.85
C LYS A 639 27.91 8.68 -3.34
N ALA A 640 26.90 8.63 -2.45
CA ALA A 640 25.54 9.06 -2.75
C ALA A 640 25.46 10.58 -2.96
N ARG A 641 26.12 11.37 -2.10
CA ARG A 641 26.18 12.82 -2.23
C ARG A 641 26.85 13.26 -3.53
N ASP A 642 28.01 12.70 -3.82
CA ASP A 642 28.81 13.11 -4.99
C ASP A 642 28.07 12.78 -6.29
N SER A 643 27.45 11.61 -6.40
CA SER A 643 26.62 11.21 -7.53
C SER A 643 25.40 12.14 -7.69
N ASN A 644 24.64 12.37 -6.60
CA ASN A 644 23.40 13.15 -6.68
C ASN A 644 23.66 14.62 -7.06
N LEU A 645 24.69 15.25 -6.52
CA LEU A 645 25.07 16.61 -6.88
C LEU A 645 25.60 16.72 -8.32
N ARG A 646 26.29 15.67 -8.83
CA ARG A 646 26.82 15.63 -10.18
C ARG A 646 25.74 15.50 -11.24
N HIS A 647 24.76 14.60 -11.02
CA HIS A 647 23.77 14.22 -12.03
C HIS A 647 22.41 14.88 -11.79
N ARG A 648 22.07 15.22 -10.56
CA ARG A 648 20.81 15.87 -10.16
C ARG A 648 19.53 15.18 -10.67
N PRO A 649 19.37 13.85 -10.59
CA PRO A 649 18.15 13.18 -11.02
C PRO A 649 17.01 13.42 -10.03
N VAL A 650 15.80 13.54 -10.57
CA VAL A 650 14.56 13.56 -9.81
C VAL A 650 13.54 12.61 -10.42
N GLY A 651 12.50 12.24 -9.68
CA GLY A 651 11.46 11.33 -10.12
C GLY A 651 10.07 11.92 -9.87
N LEU A 652 9.56 12.68 -10.83
CA LEU A 652 8.17 13.15 -10.82
C LEU A 652 7.26 12.05 -11.35
N GLY A 653 6.27 11.63 -10.57
CA GLY A 653 5.25 10.66 -10.96
C GLY A 653 3.84 11.24 -10.93
N ILE A 654 2.87 10.32 -10.99
CA ILE A 654 1.44 10.62 -10.92
C ILE A 654 0.75 9.68 -9.92
N MET A 655 -0.41 10.09 -9.43
CA MET A 655 -1.37 9.28 -8.69
C MET A 655 -2.79 9.72 -9.01
N GLY A 656 -3.79 8.92 -8.67
CA GLY A 656 -5.19 9.23 -8.99
C GLY A 656 -5.55 9.00 -10.47
N PHE A 657 -4.81 8.13 -11.18
CA PHE A 657 -5.14 7.81 -12.57
C PHE A 657 -6.52 7.15 -12.69
N GLN A 658 -6.84 6.21 -11.82
CA GLN A 658 -8.14 5.55 -11.81
C GLN A 658 -9.27 6.53 -11.47
N ASP A 659 -9.04 7.48 -10.54
CA ASP A 659 -10.00 8.53 -10.23
C ASP A 659 -10.33 9.39 -11.46
N CYS A 660 -9.33 9.70 -12.28
CA CYS A 660 -9.55 10.38 -13.56
C CYS A 660 -10.46 9.57 -14.50
N LEU A 661 -10.24 8.27 -14.58
CA LEU A 661 -11.08 7.39 -15.41
C LEU A 661 -12.53 7.37 -14.93
N TYR A 662 -12.76 7.34 -13.62
CA TYR A 662 -14.11 7.45 -13.05
C TYR A 662 -14.75 8.81 -13.35
N GLN A 663 -14.01 9.92 -13.19
CA GLN A 663 -14.50 11.25 -13.54
C GLN A 663 -14.86 11.38 -15.02
N LYS A 664 -14.08 10.77 -15.90
CA LYS A 664 -14.32 10.72 -17.35
C LYS A 664 -15.36 9.66 -17.76
N ARG A 665 -15.81 8.80 -16.86
CA ARG A 665 -16.66 7.64 -17.11
C ARG A 665 -16.08 6.68 -18.18
N VAL A 666 -14.78 6.42 -18.08
CA VAL A 666 -14.02 5.58 -19.02
C VAL A 666 -13.60 4.29 -18.28
N PRO A 667 -14.02 3.10 -18.76
CA PRO A 667 -13.54 1.84 -18.19
C PRO A 667 -12.02 1.68 -18.40
N TYR A 668 -11.30 1.13 -17.41
CA TYR A 668 -9.86 0.91 -17.52
C TYR A 668 -9.50 0.00 -18.71
N ALA A 669 -10.27 -1.06 -18.93
CA ALA A 669 -10.14 -1.98 -20.05
C ALA A 669 -10.77 -1.39 -21.32
N SER A 670 -10.16 -0.33 -21.86
CA SER A 670 -10.64 0.35 -23.09
C SER A 670 -9.53 1.12 -23.81
N ASP A 671 -9.68 1.29 -25.11
CA ASP A 671 -8.77 2.14 -25.91
C ASP A 671 -8.75 3.59 -25.42
N ALA A 672 -9.90 4.10 -24.93
CA ALA A 672 -9.99 5.45 -24.38
C ALA A 672 -9.15 5.62 -23.10
N ALA A 673 -9.07 4.60 -22.24
CA ALA A 673 -8.20 4.63 -21.06
C ALA A 673 -6.71 4.56 -21.46
N VAL A 674 -6.37 3.75 -22.46
CA VAL A 674 -5.01 3.66 -23.01
C VAL A 674 -4.60 4.99 -23.64
N GLU A 675 -5.49 5.64 -24.39
CA GLU A 675 -5.23 6.96 -24.94
C GLU A 675 -5.09 8.03 -23.83
N PHE A 676 -5.93 7.99 -22.81
CA PHE A 676 -5.80 8.90 -21.68
C PHE A 676 -4.47 8.70 -20.92
N ALA A 677 -4.03 7.45 -20.76
CA ALA A 677 -2.71 7.14 -20.19
C ALA A 677 -1.57 7.78 -20.98
N ASP A 678 -1.68 7.74 -22.32
CA ASP A 678 -0.75 8.39 -23.24
C ASP A 678 -0.74 9.91 -23.07
N ARG A 679 -1.91 10.56 -23.28
CA ARG A 679 -2.02 12.02 -23.30
C ARG A 679 -1.69 12.66 -21.94
N SER A 680 -2.16 12.06 -20.86
CA SER A 680 -1.84 12.55 -19.51
C SER A 680 -0.35 12.48 -19.21
N MET A 681 0.32 11.37 -19.61
CA MET A 681 1.74 11.23 -19.35
C MET A 681 2.60 12.06 -20.31
N GLU A 682 2.17 12.24 -21.57
CA GLU A 682 2.78 13.21 -22.49
C GLU A 682 2.83 14.60 -21.86
N ALA A 683 1.70 15.07 -21.32
CA ALA A 683 1.62 16.40 -20.71
C ALA A 683 2.52 16.52 -19.45
N VAL A 684 2.49 15.51 -18.58
CA VAL A 684 3.33 15.50 -17.36
C VAL A 684 4.81 15.53 -17.71
N CYS A 685 5.27 14.66 -18.62
CA CYS A 685 6.67 14.62 -19.04
C CYS A 685 7.10 15.90 -19.75
N TYR A 686 6.28 16.41 -20.66
CA TYR A 686 6.56 17.65 -21.39
C TYR A 686 6.77 18.82 -20.43
N HIS A 687 5.86 19.01 -19.46
CA HIS A 687 5.98 20.09 -18.49
C HIS A 687 7.12 19.88 -17.50
N ALA A 688 7.43 18.64 -17.13
CA ALA A 688 8.57 18.32 -16.26
C ALA A 688 9.91 18.66 -16.95
N TYR A 689 10.08 18.24 -18.20
CA TYR A 689 11.28 18.57 -18.96
C TYR A 689 11.39 20.07 -19.21
N TRP A 690 10.27 20.76 -19.53
CA TRP A 690 10.24 22.21 -19.66
C TRP A 690 10.66 22.90 -18.35
N ALA A 691 10.11 22.49 -17.21
CA ALA A 691 10.48 23.02 -15.88
C ALA A 691 11.96 22.82 -15.56
N SER A 692 12.53 21.67 -15.95
CA SER A 692 13.97 21.43 -15.79
C SER A 692 14.83 22.39 -16.65
N THR A 693 14.34 22.81 -17.84
CA THR A 693 15.03 23.84 -18.63
C THR A 693 14.91 25.24 -18.00
N ASP A 694 13.78 25.55 -17.37
CA ASP A 694 13.59 26.82 -16.63
C ASP A 694 14.58 26.89 -15.45
N LEU A 695 14.71 25.79 -14.70
CA LEU A 695 15.69 25.68 -13.62
C LEU A 695 17.14 25.72 -14.14
N ALA A 696 17.41 25.16 -15.31
CA ALA A 696 18.74 25.24 -15.93
C ALA A 696 19.07 26.67 -16.33
N ALA A 697 18.12 27.45 -16.88
CA ALA A 697 18.29 28.84 -17.20
C ALA A 697 18.55 29.71 -15.95
N GLU A 698 17.88 29.38 -14.83
CA GLU A 698 18.03 30.11 -13.54
C GLU A 698 19.30 29.72 -12.78
N ARG A 699 19.65 28.43 -12.72
CA ARG A 699 20.63 27.85 -11.78
C ARG A 699 21.79 27.13 -12.45
N GLY A 700 21.79 27.03 -13.78
CA GLY A 700 22.76 26.29 -14.56
C GLY A 700 22.41 24.82 -14.75
N ARG A 701 23.02 24.22 -15.76
CA ARG A 701 22.88 22.81 -16.15
C ARG A 701 23.47 21.91 -15.07
N TYR A 702 22.99 20.63 -15.00
CA TYR A 702 23.67 19.62 -14.17
C TYR A 702 25.08 19.33 -14.70
N SER A 703 26.01 18.96 -13.81
CA SER A 703 27.46 18.93 -14.12
C SER A 703 27.83 17.95 -15.24
N SER A 704 27.14 16.82 -15.36
CA SER A 704 27.37 15.82 -16.39
C SER A 704 26.45 15.94 -17.61
N PHE A 705 25.93 17.14 -17.91
CA PHE A 705 25.03 17.37 -19.04
C PHE A 705 25.68 17.11 -20.41
N ARG A 706 26.95 17.51 -20.58
CA ARG A 706 27.66 17.33 -21.86
C ARG A 706 27.79 15.86 -22.27
N GLY A 707 27.39 15.55 -23.47
CA GLY A 707 27.42 14.20 -24.05
C GLY A 707 26.14 13.39 -23.73
N SER A 708 25.24 13.89 -22.90
CA SER A 708 23.95 13.26 -22.63
C SER A 708 23.05 13.21 -23.86
N LEU A 709 22.02 12.39 -23.84
CA LEU A 709 21.03 12.39 -24.91
C LEU A 709 20.36 13.77 -25.04
N TRP A 710 20.15 14.48 -23.94
CA TRP A 710 19.65 15.86 -23.92
C TRP A 710 20.57 16.83 -24.70
N ASP A 711 21.87 16.76 -24.45
CA ASP A 711 22.88 17.58 -25.16
C ASP A 711 22.93 17.26 -26.65
N ARG A 712 22.66 16.00 -27.00
CA ARG A 712 22.59 15.52 -28.40
C ARG A 712 21.23 15.82 -29.07
N GLY A 713 20.29 16.43 -28.37
CA GLY A 713 18.95 16.73 -28.88
C GLY A 713 18.07 15.47 -29.07
N VAL A 714 18.37 14.37 -28.38
CA VAL A 714 17.60 13.11 -28.41
C VAL A 714 16.59 13.11 -27.26
N LEU A 715 15.31 13.09 -27.60
CA LEU A 715 14.21 13.06 -26.63
C LEU A 715 13.74 11.63 -26.37
N PRO A 716 12.95 11.38 -25.31
CA PRO A 716 12.49 10.02 -24.97
C PRO A 716 11.84 9.25 -26.12
N LEU A 717 11.02 9.91 -26.94
CA LEU A 717 10.37 9.27 -28.10
C LEU A 717 11.38 8.82 -29.16
N ASP A 718 12.45 9.59 -29.39
CA ASP A 718 13.51 9.25 -30.36
C ASP A 718 14.28 7.99 -29.92
N THR A 719 14.34 7.72 -28.63
CA THR A 719 15.03 6.53 -28.07
C THR A 719 14.36 5.21 -28.45
N LEU A 720 13.12 5.23 -28.96
CA LEU A 720 12.46 4.02 -29.46
C LEU A 720 13.12 3.49 -30.72
N ASP A 721 13.66 4.35 -31.59
CA ASP A 721 14.43 3.93 -32.75
C ASP A 721 15.78 3.32 -32.33
N MET A 722 16.42 3.91 -31.33
CA MET A 722 17.63 3.37 -30.73
C MET A 722 17.39 1.96 -30.15
N LEU A 723 16.25 1.77 -29.46
CA LEU A 723 15.86 0.49 -28.88
C LEU A 723 15.57 -0.55 -29.97
N ALA A 724 14.88 -0.16 -31.04
CA ALA A 724 14.61 -1.03 -32.18
C ALA A 724 15.91 -1.48 -32.85
N ASP A 725 16.86 -0.56 -33.05
CA ASP A 725 18.20 -0.87 -33.61
C ASP A 725 18.97 -1.82 -32.68
N ALA A 726 18.99 -1.56 -31.37
CA ALA A 726 19.65 -2.40 -30.36
C ALA A 726 19.07 -3.82 -30.30
N ARG A 727 17.76 -3.96 -30.49
CA ARG A 727 17.06 -5.27 -30.49
C ARG A 727 17.18 -6.02 -31.83
N GLY A 728 17.72 -5.39 -32.87
CA GLY A 728 17.90 -6.01 -34.20
C GLY A 728 16.69 -5.89 -35.11
N GLY A 729 15.74 -4.99 -34.82
CA GLY A 729 14.64 -4.66 -35.74
C GLY A 729 13.38 -4.12 -35.08
N ALA A 730 12.60 -3.40 -35.89
CA ALA A 730 11.35 -2.77 -35.43
C ALA A 730 10.28 -3.77 -34.98
N GLN A 731 10.35 -5.05 -35.44
CA GLN A 731 9.43 -6.09 -35.00
C GLN A 731 9.49 -6.38 -33.48
N TYR A 732 10.59 -6.02 -32.83
CA TYR A 732 10.79 -6.19 -31.39
C TYR A 732 10.44 -4.94 -30.55
N VAL A 733 9.94 -3.86 -31.19
CA VAL A 733 9.53 -2.62 -30.52
C VAL A 733 8.20 -2.15 -31.10
N GLN A 734 7.13 -2.71 -30.55
CA GLN A 734 5.75 -2.45 -30.98
C GLN A 734 5.12 -1.39 -30.06
N VAL A 735 5.56 -0.14 -30.19
CA VAL A 735 5.15 1.00 -29.37
C VAL A 735 4.50 2.05 -30.23
N ASP A 736 3.40 2.63 -29.78
CA ASP A 736 2.76 3.79 -30.42
C ASP A 736 3.71 5.00 -30.41
N ARG A 737 3.67 5.79 -31.48
CA ARG A 737 4.57 6.95 -31.67
C ARG A 737 3.83 8.28 -31.84
N SER A 738 2.52 8.29 -31.58
CA SER A 738 1.71 9.49 -31.70
C SER A 738 2.09 10.54 -30.66
N THR A 739 2.01 11.82 -31.03
CA THR A 739 2.27 12.99 -30.18
C THR A 739 1.18 14.03 -30.35
N THR A 740 0.97 14.87 -29.34
CA THR A 740 0.02 16.00 -29.42
C THR A 740 0.63 17.35 -29.07
N LEU A 741 1.78 17.34 -28.38
CA LEU A 741 2.47 18.56 -27.96
C LEU A 741 3.65 18.90 -28.88
N ASP A 742 4.10 20.15 -28.84
CA ASP A 742 5.21 20.63 -29.66
C ASP A 742 6.57 20.29 -29.06
N TRP A 743 7.01 19.05 -29.27
CA TRP A 743 8.32 18.56 -28.82
C TRP A 743 9.50 19.25 -29.52
N SER A 744 9.28 19.89 -30.69
CA SER A 744 10.34 20.65 -31.34
C SER A 744 10.66 21.95 -30.60
N ALA A 745 9.68 22.62 -30.04
CA ALA A 745 9.89 23.77 -29.15
C ALA A 745 10.68 23.39 -27.89
N LEU A 746 10.36 22.25 -27.28
CA LEU A 746 11.12 21.76 -26.14
C LEU A 746 12.57 21.40 -26.51
N ARG A 747 12.81 20.76 -27.66
CA ARG A 747 14.15 20.43 -28.17
C ARG A 747 14.99 21.70 -28.37
N ALA A 748 14.41 22.73 -28.95
CA ALA A 748 15.07 24.03 -29.13
C ALA A 748 15.45 24.68 -27.79
N ARG A 749 14.55 24.60 -26.81
CA ARG A 749 14.78 25.14 -25.47
C ARG A 749 15.87 24.39 -24.72
N ILE A 750 15.93 23.04 -24.82
CA ILE A 750 17.00 22.23 -24.26
C ILE A 750 18.36 22.60 -24.90
N ALA A 751 18.41 22.82 -26.21
CA ALA A 751 19.63 23.23 -26.89
C ALA A 751 20.14 24.59 -26.36
N GLU A 752 19.23 25.53 -26.04
CA GLU A 752 19.56 26.87 -25.54
C GLU A 752 20.03 26.83 -24.08
N HIS A 753 19.22 26.26 -23.20
CA HIS A 753 19.43 26.34 -21.77
C HIS A 753 20.05 25.06 -21.16
N GLY A 754 19.91 23.90 -21.80
CA GLY A 754 20.21 22.57 -21.24
C GLY A 754 19.13 22.12 -20.27
N MET A 755 19.50 21.10 -19.45
CA MET A 755 18.66 20.54 -18.39
C MET A 755 19.30 20.77 -17.04
N ARG A 756 18.49 21.07 -16.01
CA ARG A 756 18.94 21.11 -14.61
C ARG A 756 19.09 19.71 -14.02
N ASN A 757 18.28 18.76 -14.48
CA ASN A 757 18.17 17.41 -13.96
C ASN A 757 18.51 16.41 -15.07
N SER A 758 19.30 15.37 -14.74
CA SER A 758 19.67 14.32 -15.70
C SER A 758 18.48 13.46 -16.08
N ASN A 759 17.62 13.19 -15.10
CA ASN A 759 16.36 12.47 -15.24
C ASN A 759 15.30 13.26 -14.48
N CYS A 760 14.04 13.22 -14.94
CA CYS A 760 12.97 14.04 -14.41
C CYS A 760 11.75 13.22 -13.95
N VAL A 761 11.46 12.08 -14.59
CA VAL A 761 10.17 11.42 -14.45
C VAL A 761 10.32 9.94 -14.11
N ALA A 762 9.64 9.53 -13.04
CA ALA A 762 9.50 8.14 -12.61
C ALA A 762 8.16 7.97 -11.90
N ILE A 763 7.42 6.90 -12.19
CA ILE A 763 6.14 6.64 -11.55
C ILE A 763 6.32 5.65 -10.39
N ALA A 764 6.27 6.18 -9.17
CA ALA A 764 6.33 5.41 -7.93
C ALA A 764 4.97 4.78 -7.56
N PRO A 765 4.91 3.78 -6.68
CA PRO A 765 3.66 3.12 -6.27
C PRO A 765 2.68 4.02 -5.48
N THR A 766 3.14 5.07 -4.83
CA THR A 766 2.40 6.06 -4.03
C THR A 766 1.48 5.49 -2.92
N ALA A 767 1.72 4.27 -2.45
CA ALA A 767 0.80 3.53 -1.56
C ALA A 767 0.41 4.28 -0.27
N THR A 768 1.30 5.10 0.32
CA THR A 768 0.99 5.89 1.52
C THR A 768 0.51 7.30 1.18
N ILE A 769 1.20 8.00 0.27
CA ILE A 769 0.85 9.40 -0.03
C ILE A 769 -0.51 9.53 -0.72
N SER A 770 -0.93 8.54 -1.50
CA SER A 770 -2.29 8.49 -2.07
C SER A 770 -3.37 8.33 -1.00
N ASN A 771 -3.10 7.53 0.05
CA ASN A 771 -4.00 7.38 1.19
C ASN A 771 -4.14 8.70 2.00
N ILE A 772 -3.06 9.50 2.12
CA ILE A 772 -3.11 10.80 2.80
C ILE A 772 -4.10 11.75 2.11
N ILE A 773 -4.16 11.71 0.80
CA ILE A 773 -4.98 12.64 0.00
C ILE A 773 -6.27 12.02 -0.56
N GLY A 774 -6.55 10.76 -0.24
CA GLY A 774 -7.83 10.11 -0.58
C GLY A 774 -8.01 9.82 -2.07
N VAL A 775 -6.98 9.36 -2.78
CA VAL A 775 -7.07 8.93 -4.20
C VAL A 775 -6.55 7.52 -4.40
N ASP A 776 -6.87 6.91 -5.53
CA ASP A 776 -6.28 5.64 -5.93
C ASP A 776 -4.77 5.78 -6.19
N ALA A 777 -4.02 4.76 -5.81
CA ALA A 777 -2.57 4.80 -5.86
C ALA A 777 -2.04 4.79 -7.29
N SER A 778 -1.08 5.66 -7.59
CA SER A 778 -0.28 5.65 -8.82
C SER A 778 -1.12 5.52 -10.10
N ILE A 779 -0.86 4.46 -10.85
CA ILE A 779 -1.49 4.08 -12.13
C ILE A 779 -2.39 2.85 -11.97
N GLU A 780 -2.64 2.44 -10.73
CA GLU A 780 -3.34 1.20 -10.40
C GLU A 780 -4.82 1.27 -10.72
N PRO A 781 -5.42 0.20 -11.22
CA PRO A 781 -6.87 0.03 -11.14
C PRO A 781 -7.30 -0.21 -9.70
N SER A 782 -8.54 0.13 -9.36
CA SER A 782 -9.06 -0.10 -8.00
C SER A 782 -9.06 -1.59 -7.66
N PHE A 783 -8.52 -1.93 -6.48
CA PHE A 783 -8.45 -3.31 -6.02
C PHE A 783 -9.83 -3.93 -5.77
N GLY A 784 -10.76 -3.15 -5.23
CA GLY A 784 -12.16 -3.52 -4.99
C GLY A 784 -13.00 -2.29 -4.69
N ASN A 785 -14.30 -2.35 -4.97
CA ASN A 785 -15.20 -1.22 -4.73
C ASN A 785 -15.59 -1.04 -3.25
N ILE A 786 -15.40 -2.06 -2.44
CA ILE A 786 -15.37 -2.01 -0.98
C ILE A 786 -14.20 -2.89 -0.53
N SER A 787 -13.36 -2.39 0.33
CA SER A 787 -12.19 -3.13 0.82
C SER A 787 -11.78 -2.66 2.20
N VAL A 788 -10.97 -3.47 2.88
CA VAL A 788 -10.34 -3.10 4.13
C VAL A 788 -8.85 -2.90 3.88
N LYS A 789 -8.37 -1.68 4.04
CA LYS A 789 -6.95 -1.36 4.01
C LYS A 789 -6.38 -1.51 5.42
N SER A 790 -5.40 -2.39 5.56
CA SER A 790 -4.65 -2.58 6.82
C SER A 790 -3.29 -1.89 6.71
N ASN A 791 -2.96 -1.05 7.67
CA ASN A 791 -1.64 -0.45 7.80
C ASN A 791 -1.20 -0.43 9.28
N LEU A 792 -0.06 0.18 9.61
CA LEU A 792 0.41 0.27 11.00
C LEU A 792 -0.54 1.03 11.94
N SER A 793 -1.38 1.90 11.39
CA SER A 793 -2.40 2.66 12.15
C SER A 793 -3.69 1.88 12.39
N GLY A 794 -3.87 0.70 11.75
CA GLY A 794 -5.05 -0.14 11.93
C GLY A 794 -5.70 -0.59 10.61
N GLU A 795 -6.96 -0.99 10.71
CA GLU A 795 -7.78 -1.42 9.57
C GLU A 795 -8.81 -0.35 9.24
N PHE A 796 -8.93 -0.01 7.96
CA PHE A 796 -9.80 1.05 7.46
C PHE A 796 -10.68 0.53 6.34
N THR A 797 -11.99 0.67 6.51
CA THR A 797 -12.94 0.41 5.42
C THR A 797 -12.87 1.55 4.41
N VAL A 798 -12.64 1.21 3.15
CA VAL A 798 -12.64 2.13 2.01
C VAL A 798 -13.74 1.69 1.04
N VAL A 799 -14.56 2.64 0.64
CA VAL A 799 -15.68 2.44 -0.29
C VAL A 799 -15.52 3.41 -1.46
N ASN A 800 -15.71 2.92 -2.69
CA ASN A 800 -15.61 3.73 -3.89
C ASN A 800 -16.74 4.77 -3.96
N GLU A 801 -16.42 6.04 -3.69
CA GLU A 801 -17.39 7.15 -3.68
C GLU A 801 -18.08 7.35 -5.04
N TYR A 802 -17.35 7.15 -6.14
CA TYR A 802 -17.89 7.30 -7.50
C TYR A 802 -18.98 6.25 -7.76
N LEU A 803 -18.73 5.00 -7.39
CA LEU A 803 -19.70 3.92 -7.51
C LEU A 803 -20.95 4.18 -6.66
N VAL A 804 -20.75 4.57 -5.39
CA VAL A 804 -21.88 4.83 -4.48
C VAL A 804 -22.77 5.95 -5.02
N ARG A 805 -22.17 7.03 -5.53
CA ARG A 805 -22.91 8.12 -6.17
C ARG A 805 -23.76 7.64 -7.34
N ASP A 806 -23.18 6.82 -8.23
CA ASP A 806 -23.87 6.29 -9.40
C ASP A 806 -25.01 5.34 -9.00
N LEU A 807 -24.76 4.44 -8.04
CA LEU A 807 -25.78 3.50 -7.53
C LEU A 807 -26.91 4.23 -6.79
N LYS A 808 -26.62 5.30 -6.05
CA LYS A 808 -27.65 6.17 -5.44
C LYS A 808 -28.51 6.84 -6.51
N GLY A 809 -27.90 7.37 -7.57
CA GLY A 809 -28.61 7.95 -8.71
C GLY A 809 -29.59 6.97 -9.40
N LEU A 810 -29.32 5.67 -9.33
CA LEU A 810 -30.15 4.60 -9.86
C LEU A 810 -31.11 3.99 -8.81
N GLY A 811 -31.05 4.43 -7.53
CA GLY A 811 -31.81 3.83 -6.43
C GLY A 811 -31.40 2.40 -6.08
N LEU A 812 -30.15 2.03 -6.38
CA LEU A 812 -29.58 0.69 -6.15
C LEU A 812 -28.67 0.60 -4.93
N TRP A 813 -28.36 1.71 -4.28
CA TRP A 813 -27.53 1.72 -3.08
C TRP A 813 -28.39 1.46 -1.84
N ASP A 814 -28.28 0.27 -1.28
CA ASP A 814 -29.01 -0.20 -0.11
C ASP A 814 -28.16 -1.21 0.70
N ASP A 815 -28.65 -1.63 1.87
CA ASP A 815 -27.93 -2.59 2.73
C ASP A 815 -27.67 -3.94 2.01
N VAL A 816 -28.51 -4.33 1.05
CA VAL A 816 -28.32 -5.55 0.24
C VAL A 816 -27.13 -5.38 -0.71
N MET A 817 -27.00 -4.20 -1.33
CA MET A 817 -25.84 -3.88 -2.19
C MET A 817 -24.54 -3.92 -1.39
N VAL A 818 -24.52 -3.37 -0.20
CA VAL A 818 -23.32 -3.40 0.68
C VAL A 818 -22.97 -4.84 1.04
N MET A 819 -23.95 -5.67 1.38
CA MET A 819 -23.70 -7.10 1.66
C MET A 819 -23.22 -7.86 0.43
N ASP A 820 -23.79 -7.62 -0.74
CA ASP A 820 -23.38 -8.25 -2.00
C ASP A 820 -21.93 -7.85 -2.33
N LEU A 821 -21.58 -6.57 -2.23
CA LEU A 821 -20.20 -6.10 -2.44
C LEU A 821 -19.21 -6.76 -1.48
N LYS A 822 -19.55 -6.88 -0.20
CA LYS A 822 -18.71 -7.58 0.78
C LYS A 822 -18.56 -9.08 0.45
N HIS A 823 -19.64 -9.71 0.01
CA HIS A 823 -19.63 -11.12 -0.33
C HIS A 823 -18.76 -11.42 -1.57
N PHE A 824 -18.78 -10.51 -2.54
CA PHE A 824 -18.04 -10.64 -3.79
C PHE A 824 -16.71 -9.85 -3.80
N ASP A 825 -16.15 -9.53 -2.63
CA ASP A 825 -14.87 -8.82 -2.49
C ASP A 825 -14.80 -7.49 -3.28
N GLY A 826 -15.90 -6.77 -3.35
CA GLY A 826 -16.04 -5.51 -4.06
C GLY A 826 -16.28 -5.63 -5.56
N SER A 827 -16.45 -6.84 -6.11
CA SER A 827 -16.83 -7.08 -7.50
C SER A 827 -18.30 -6.79 -7.76
N LEU A 828 -18.60 -6.16 -8.89
CA LEU A 828 -19.98 -5.97 -9.39
C LEU A 828 -20.43 -7.06 -10.36
N LEU A 829 -19.50 -7.85 -10.92
CA LEU A 829 -19.82 -8.81 -11.98
C LEU A 829 -20.94 -9.80 -11.60
N PRO A 830 -20.93 -10.39 -10.38
CA PRO A 830 -21.95 -11.36 -10.00
C PRO A 830 -23.29 -10.73 -9.58
N ILE A 831 -23.40 -9.41 -9.49
CA ILE A 831 -24.60 -8.72 -9.00
C ILE A 831 -25.53 -8.40 -10.17
N ASP A 832 -26.56 -9.20 -10.37
CA ASP A 832 -27.44 -9.15 -11.56
C ASP A 832 -28.19 -7.81 -11.73
N ARG A 833 -28.52 -7.11 -10.63
CA ARG A 833 -29.27 -5.84 -10.67
C ARG A 833 -28.43 -4.62 -11.10
N VAL A 834 -27.09 -4.76 -11.17
CA VAL A 834 -26.19 -3.67 -11.59
C VAL A 834 -26.10 -3.65 -13.12
N PRO A 835 -26.27 -2.48 -13.77
CA PRO A 835 -26.13 -2.36 -15.23
C PRO A 835 -24.72 -2.72 -15.71
N GLU A 836 -24.63 -3.34 -16.90
CA GLU A 836 -23.36 -3.78 -17.51
C GLU A 836 -22.37 -2.63 -17.76
N GLU A 837 -22.86 -1.41 -18.00
CA GLU A 837 -22.03 -0.23 -18.12
C GLU A 837 -21.26 0.05 -16.83
N LEU A 838 -21.93 -0.04 -15.67
CA LEU A 838 -21.30 0.18 -14.38
C LEU A 838 -20.36 -0.98 -14.01
N LYS A 839 -20.70 -2.22 -14.35
CA LYS A 839 -19.82 -3.38 -14.14
C LYS A 839 -18.48 -3.19 -14.86
N ARG A 840 -18.50 -2.66 -16.09
CA ARG A 840 -17.29 -2.38 -16.85
C ARG A 840 -16.53 -1.17 -16.30
N LEU A 841 -17.24 -0.10 -15.93
CA LEU A 841 -16.62 1.12 -15.41
C LEU A 841 -15.91 0.89 -14.06
N TYR A 842 -16.53 0.10 -13.19
CA TYR A 842 -16.06 -0.21 -11.85
C TYR A 842 -15.46 -1.61 -11.71
N ALA A 843 -14.94 -2.16 -12.82
CA ALA A 843 -14.22 -3.43 -12.80
C ALA A 843 -13.02 -3.35 -11.85
N THR A 844 -12.86 -4.39 -11.03
CA THR A 844 -11.73 -4.49 -10.09
C THR A 844 -10.43 -4.88 -10.82
N ALA A 845 -9.30 -4.69 -10.17
CA ALA A 845 -7.99 -4.97 -10.77
C ALA A 845 -7.84 -6.40 -11.32
N PHE A 846 -8.45 -7.39 -10.68
CA PHE A 846 -8.41 -8.79 -11.13
C PHE A 846 -9.42 -9.13 -12.24
N GLU A 847 -10.33 -8.24 -12.55
CA GLU A 847 -11.31 -8.39 -13.63
C GLU A 847 -10.84 -7.77 -14.96
N ILE A 848 -9.74 -7.00 -14.89
CA ILE A 848 -9.10 -6.37 -16.04
C ILE A 848 -8.06 -7.33 -16.62
N GLU A 849 -8.17 -7.63 -17.92
CA GLU A 849 -7.16 -8.44 -18.60
C GLU A 849 -5.79 -7.74 -18.59
N THR A 850 -4.74 -8.50 -18.30
CA THR A 850 -3.38 -7.97 -18.12
C THR A 850 -2.83 -7.21 -19.34
N SER A 851 -3.32 -7.51 -20.52
CA SER A 851 -2.95 -6.80 -21.75
C SER A 851 -3.28 -5.30 -21.67
N TRP A 852 -4.41 -4.91 -21.08
CA TRP A 852 -4.79 -3.51 -20.90
C TRP A 852 -3.83 -2.75 -19.98
N LEU A 853 -3.35 -3.42 -18.91
CA LEU A 853 -2.34 -2.85 -18.01
C LEU A 853 -1.03 -2.59 -18.76
N VAL A 854 -0.58 -3.56 -19.57
CA VAL A 854 0.64 -3.46 -20.35
C VAL A 854 0.52 -2.40 -21.46
N GLU A 855 -0.63 -2.33 -22.16
CA GLU A 855 -0.86 -1.32 -23.21
C GLU A 855 -0.86 0.11 -22.64
N ALA A 856 -1.57 0.35 -21.54
CA ALA A 856 -1.56 1.64 -20.86
C ALA A 856 -0.15 2.01 -20.37
N ALA A 857 0.59 1.04 -19.83
CA ALA A 857 1.96 1.23 -19.39
C ALA A 857 2.91 1.52 -20.55
N SER A 858 2.75 0.87 -21.70
CA SER A 858 3.51 1.14 -22.94
C SER A 858 3.35 2.58 -23.39
N ARG A 859 2.10 3.06 -23.41
CA ARG A 859 1.77 4.43 -23.79
C ARG A 859 2.39 5.48 -22.86
N ARG A 860 2.45 5.19 -21.55
CA ARG A 860 3.18 6.04 -20.59
C ARG A 860 4.69 5.95 -20.76
N GLN A 861 5.23 4.73 -20.91
CA GLN A 861 6.68 4.48 -20.92
C GLN A 861 7.40 5.17 -22.09
N LYS A 862 6.74 5.42 -23.22
CA LYS A 862 7.39 6.12 -24.35
C LYS A 862 7.86 7.52 -24.00
N TRP A 863 7.25 8.20 -23.02
CA TRP A 863 7.55 9.53 -22.55
C TRP A 863 8.51 9.60 -21.37
N ILE A 864 8.54 8.55 -20.54
CA ILE A 864 9.24 8.49 -19.26
C ILE A 864 10.74 8.21 -19.49
N ASP A 865 11.60 9.05 -18.92
CA ASP A 865 13.05 8.88 -18.98
C ASP A 865 13.59 7.80 -18.03
N GLN A 866 12.95 7.58 -16.88
CA GLN A 866 13.21 6.43 -16.01
C GLN A 866 12.18 5.32 -16.27
N ALA A 867 11.51 4.79 -15.24
CA ALA A 867 10.55 3.69 -15.38
C ALA A 867 9.25 3.95 -14.58
N GLN A 868 8.39 2.94 -14.52
CA GLN A 868 7.14 2.96 -13.76
C GLN A 868 6.97 1.65 -12.99
N SER A 869 6.53 1.75 -11.74
CA SER A 869 6.20 0.59 -10.90
C SER A 869 4.87 -0.01 -11.37
N LEU A 870 4.94 -0.94 -12.30
CA LEU A 870 3.77 -1.57 -12.89
C LEU A 870 3.43 -2.89 -12.17
N ASN A 871 2.40 -2.89 -11.36
CA ASN A 871 1.81 -4.11 -10.82
C ASN A 871 1.04 -4.86 -11.93
N ILE A 872 1.18 -6.18 -11.94
CA ILE A 872 0.44 -7.07 -12.84
C ILE A 872 -0.60 -7.82 -12.01
N TYR A 873 -1.86 -7.60 -12.29
CA TYR A 873 -2.99 -8.31 -11.66
C TYR A 873 -3.47 -9.40 -12.61
N MET A 874 -3.56 -10.64 -12.12
CA MET A 874 -3.91 -11.76 -12.97
C MET A 874 -4.86 -12.73 -12.24
N ALA A 875 -6.09 -12.77 -12.68
CA ALA A 875 -7.04 -13.81 -12.27
C ALA A 875 -6.78 -15.10 -13.05
N GLY A 876 -6.85 -16.24 -12.36
CA GLY A 876 -6.65 -17.54 -12.99
C GLY A 876 -5.29 -17.64 -13.71
N ALA A 877 -4.21 -17.32 -13.00
CA ALA A 877 -2.85 -17.33 -13.55
C ALA A 877 -2.47 -18.72 -14.07
N SER A 878 -1.81 -18.74 -15.23
CA SER A 878 -1.26 -19.95 -15.85
C SER A 878 0.09 -19.63 -16.49
N GLY A 879 0.89 -20.65 -16.69
CA GLY A 879 2.20 -20.48 -17.34
C GLY A 879 2.10 -19.82 -18.72
N LYS A 880 1.03 -20.09 -19.47
CA LYS A 880 0.77 -19.45 -20.76
C LYS A 880 0.46 -17.96 -20.62
N LYS A 881 -0.47 -17.58 -19.73
CA LYS A 881 -0.81 -16.17 -19.49
C LYS A 881 0.40 -15.37 -19.01
N LEU A 882 1.21 -15.94 -18.13
CA LEU A 882 2.44 -15.31 -17.67
C LEU A 882 3.43 -15.08 -18.82
N ASP A 883 3.71 -16.11 -19.61
CA ASP A 883 4.60 -16.04 -20.78
C ASP A 883 4.15 -14.95 -21.77
N GLU A 884 2.87 -14.95 -22.14
CA GLU A 884 2.27 -13.96 -23.02
C GLU A 884 2.36 -12.53 -22.45
N THR A 885 2.05 -12.35 -21.18
CA THR A 885 2.07 -11.02 -20.52
C THR A 885 3.47 -10.42 -20.49
N TYR A 886 4.48 -11.16 -20.06
CA TYR A 886 5.84 -10.61 -19.94
C TYR A 886 6.57 -10.49 -21.28
N LYS A 887 6.27 -11.33 -22.27
CA LYS A 887 6.71 -11.13 -23.66
C LYS A 887 6.06 -9.90 -24.28
N LEU A 888 4.76 -9.68 -24.04
CA LEU A 888 4.07 -8.46 -24.46
C LEU A 888 4.71 -7.22 -23.82
N ALA A 889 4.99 -7.26 -22.52
CA ALA A 889 5.65 -6.17 -21.81
C ALA A 889 7.00 -5.79 -22.45
N TRP A 890 7.81 -6.79 -22.80
CA TRP A 890 9.06 -6.58 -23.49
C TRP A 890 8.87 -5.98 -24.90
N LEU A 891 7.96 -6.53 -25.72
CA LEU A 891 7.64 -6.02 -27.06
C LEU A 891 7.09 -4.60 -27.04
N ARG A 892 6.33 -4.24 -25.99
CA ARG A 892 5.77 -2.90 -25.77
C ARG A 892 6.77 -1.91 -25.16
N GLY A 893 8.06 -2.27 -25.10
CA GLY A 893 9.15 -1.38 -24.70
C GLY A 893 9.17 -0.98 -23.24
N LEU A 894 8.53 -1.76 -22.36
CA LEU A 894 8.61 -1.53 -20.92
C LEU A 894 10.05 -1.73 -20.42
N LYS A 895 10.44 -0.93 -19.44
CA LYS A 895 11.73 -1.03 -18.77
C LYS A 895 11.66 -2.00 -17.59
N THR A 896 10.59 -1.93 -16.82
CA THR A 896 10.41 -2.71 -15.60
C THR A 896 8.96 -3.16 -15.43
N THR A 897 8.77 -4.24 -14.65
CA THR A 897 7.51 -4.60 -14.01
C THR A 897 7.75 -4.75 -12.51
N TYR A 898 6.67 -4.76 -11.73
CA TYR A 898 6.72 -4.82 -10.27
C TYR A 898 6.06 -6.11 -9.75
N TYR A 899 5.20 -6.04 -8.74
CA TYR A 899 4.55 -7.24 -8.22
C TYR A 899 3.66 -7.95 -9.25
N LEU A 900 3.75 -9.27 -9.27
CA LEU A 900 2.70 -10.12 -9.81
C LEU A 900 1.72 -10.44 -8.68
N ARG A 901 0.47 -10.03 -8.85
CA ARG A 901 -0.63 -10.32 -7.94
C ARG A 901 -1.59 -11.31 -8.59
N THR A 902 -1.78 -12.45 -7.98
CA THR A 902 -2.65 -13.51 -8.52
C THR A 902 -3.76 -13.83 -7.52
N THR A 903 -4.98 -14.07 -8.02
CA THR A 903 -5.97 -14.77 -7.22
C THR A 903 -5.60 -16.25 -7.21
N SER A 904 -5.40 -16.85 -6.02
CA SER A 904 -5.14 -18.29 -5.91
C SER A 904 -6.32 -19.09 -6.46
N ALA A 905 -6.04 -20.23 -7.13
CA ALA A 905 -7.07 -21.16 -7.59
C ALA A 905 -7.82 -21.82 -6.41
N THR A 906 -7.29 -21.80 -5.23
CA THR A 906 -7.95 -22.06 -3.95
C THR A 906 -8.69 -20.80 -3.52
N TYR A 907 -9.93 -20.65 -3.98
CA TYR A 907 -10.92 -20.03 -3.11
C TYR A 907 -10.86 -20.84 -1.82
N ALA A 908 -10.40 -20.24 -0.73
CA ALA A 908 -10.81 -20.73 0.59
C ALA A 908 -12.31 -20.80 0.50
N GLU A 909 -12.91 -21.99 0.65
CA GLU A 909 -14.34 -22.14 0.60
C GLU A 909 -14.93 -21.10 1.54
N LYS A 910 -15.33 -19.96 0.99
CA LYS A 910 -16.18 -19.01 1.67
C LYS A 910 -17.48 -19.73 1.79
N SER A 911 -17.73 -20.24 2.98
CA SER A 911 -18.93 -20.96 3.44
C SER A 911 -19.96 -21.24 2.35
N THR A 912 -20.35 -22.47 2.23
CA THR A 912 -21.38 -23.02 1.36
C THR A 912 -22.72 -22.25 1.41
N VAL A 913 -22.74 -21.03 0.92
CA VAL A 913 -23.97 -20.34 0.55
C VAL A 913 -24.20 -20.68 -0.92
N SER A 914 -25.21 -21.51 -1.17
CA SER A 914 -25.62 -21.83 -2.53
C SER A 914 -25.83 -20.54 -3.31
N ARG A 915 -25.22 -20.40 -4.49
CA ARG A 915 -25.27 -19.24 -5.39
C ARG A 915 -26.67 -18.72 -5.75
N GLY A 916 -27.74 -19.31 -5.21
CA GLY A 916 -29.15 -18.96 -5.50
C GLY A 916 -29.82 -18.14 -4.37
N ALA A 917 -29.24 -17.91 -3.23
CA ALA A 917 -29.95 -17.35 -2.08
C ALA A 917 -29.72 -15.84 -1.82
N MET A 918 -28.76 -15.21 -2.49
CA MET A 918 -28.45 -13.79 -2.26
C MET A 918 -28.95 -12.84 -3.35
N ASN A 919 -29.21 -13.31 -4.57
CA ASN A 919 -29.91 -12.50 -5.57
C ASN A 919 -31.41 -12.64 -5.37
N ALA A 920 -32.11 -11.57 -5.21
CA ALA A 920 -33.57 -11.53 -4.99
C ALA A 920 -34.42 -12.01 -6.19
N VAL A 921 -33.82 -12.78 -7.13
CA VAL A 921 -34.54 -13.39 -8.28
C VAL A 921 -34.17 -14.86 -8.37
N SER A 922 -35.11 -15.73 -8.03
CA SER A 922 -34.97 -17.18 -8.13
C SER A 922 -34.88 -17.65 -9.60
N ARG A 923 -33.76 -18.31 -9.96
CA ARG A 923 -33.70 -19.14 -11.17
C ARG A 923 -34.27 -20.54 -10.88
N GLY A 924 -35.22 -20.96 -11.67
CA GLY A 924 -35.84 -22.29 -11.63
C GLY A 924 -34.85 -23.44 -11.92
N PRO A 925 -35.19 -24.69 -11.61
CA PRO A 925 -34.27 -25.82 -11.54
C PRO A 925 -33.83 -26.32 -12.91
N GLN A 926 -32.52 -26.47 -13.12
CA GLN A 926 -31.98 -27.29 -14.20
C GLN A 926 -31.32 -28.56 -13.65
N GLY A 927 -31.61 -29.62 -14.34
CA GLY A 927 -31.61 -31.02 -13.98
C GLY A 927 -30.27 -31.66 -13.62
N VAL A 928 -30.44 -32.70 -12.88
CA VAL A 928 -29.46 -33.66 -12.38
C VAL A 928 -28.96 -34.55 -13.51
N GLY A 929 -27.63 -34.69 -13.62
CA GLY A 929 -27.01 -35.78 -14.39
C GLY A 929 -26.10 -36.59 -13.48
N ALA A 930 -26.46 -37.80 -13.21
CA ALA A 930 -25.77 -38.74 -12.34
C ALA A 930 -24.76 -39.61 -13.10
N GLY A 931 -23.75 -40.10 -12.32
CA GLY A 931 -23.03 -41.31 -12.66
C GLY A 931 -21.61 -41.46 -12.15
N PRO A 932 -21.17 -42.70 -11.92
CA PRO A 932 -20.78 -43.11 -10.57
C PRO A 932 -19.33 -43.65 -10.46
N GLY A 933 -18.87 -43.76 -9.19
CA GLY A 933 -18.14 -44.93 -8.75
C GLY A 933 -16.61 -44.87 -8.65
N GLY A 934 -16.10 -45.29 -7.51
CA GLY A 934 -14.72 -45.77 -7.36
C GLY A 934 -14.13 -45.64 -5.95
N THR A 935 -14.29 -46.77 -5.24
CA THR A 935 -13.85 -47.05 -3.87
C THR A 935 -12.37 -47.32 -3.72
N ALA A 936 -11.91 -47.19 -2.47
CA ALA A 936 -10.95 -47.99 -1.65
C ALA A 936 -9.76 -47.18 -1.10
N ALA A 937 -9.57 -47.04 0.13
CA ALA A 937 -9.39 -47.84 1.33
C ALA A 937 -7.90 -47.89 1.82
N LEU A 938 -7.73 -47.50 3.11
CA LEU A 938 -6.85 -48.02 4.14
C LEU A 938 -5.33 -47.90 4.05
N ALA A 939 -4.65 -47.28 5.02
CA ALA A 939 -4.13 -47.98 6.23
C ALA A 939 -3.41 -46.99 7.18
N ALA A 940 -3.69 -47.16 8.45
CA ALA A 940 -3.02 -46.57 9.60
C ALA A 940 -1.75 -47.33 9.97
N VAL A 941 -0.73 -46.66 10.57
CA VAL A 941 0.17 -47.23 11.62
C VAL A 941 0.80 -46.14 12.48
N MET A 942 0.39 -46.03 13.72
CA MET A 942 1.03 -45.91 15.07
C MET A 942 2.30 -45.05 15.31
N ALA A 943 2.18 -44.20 16.34
CA ALA A 943 3.27 -43.62 17.18
C ALA A 943 3.67 -44.59 18.34
N PRO A 944 4.60 -44.33 19.25
CA PRO A 944 5.09 -43.15 19.98
C PRO A 944 6.58 -43.24 20.43
N PRO A 945 7.15 -42.70 21.54
CA PRO A 945 6.80 -41.51 22.35
C PRO A 945 7.97 -40.54 22.71
N SER A 946 7.59 -39.33 23.13
CA SER A 946 8.11 -38.40 24.14
C SER A 946 9.59 -38.21 24.48
N SER A 947 10.06 -36.97 24.45
CA SER A 947 10.82 -36.36 25.54
C SER A 947 10.61 -34.84 25.60
N VAL A 948 10.42 -34.35 26.82
CA VAL A 948 10.12 -32.98 27.24
C VAL A 948 11.40 -32.13 27.21
N VAL A 949 11.40 -30.99 26.58
CA VAL A 949 12.29 -29.88 26.92
C VAL A 949 11.50 -28.57 26.86
N ALA A 950 11.72 -27.79 27.92
CA ALA A 950 10.98 -26.59 28.24
C ALA A 950 10.97 -25.52 27.13
N SER A 951 9.79 -24.96 26.93
CA SER A 951 9.50 -23.85 25.99
C SER A 951 9.94 -22.52 26.57
N ALA A 952 10.74 -21.80 25.80
CA ALA A 952 10.75 -20.33 25.83
C ALA A 952 9.64 -19.83 24.89
N GLU A 953 8.82 -18.90 25.34
CA GLU A 953 7.76 -18.29 24.55
C GLU A 953 8.32 -17.61 23.29
N PRO A 954 7.72 -17.81 22.11
CA PRO A 954 8.10 -17.04 20.93
C PRO A 954 7.48 -15.66 21.01
N ALA A 955 8.31 -14.67 20.76
CA ALA A 955 7.91 -13.29 20.54
C ALA A 955 6.85 -13.20 19.43
N THR A 956 5.87 -12.34 19.69
CA THR A 956 4.76 -11.86 18.88
C THR A 956 4.93 -11.92 17.37
N ASP A 957 3.90 -12.42 16.70
CA ASP A 957 3.68 -12.45 15.25
C ASP A 957 4.17 -11.19 14.52
N ILE A 958 5.29 -11.32 13.85
CA ILE A 958 5.75 -10.40 12.82
C ILE A 958 4.87 -10.69 11.60
N LYS A 959 3.94 -9.81 11.31
CA LYS A 959 3.18 -9.86 10.04
C LYS A 959 4.17 -9.63 8.90
N PHE A 960 4.52 -10.67 8.20
CA PHE A 960 5.30 -10.61 6.97
C PHE A 960 4.52 -9.83 5.89
N CYS A 961 5.25 -9.19 4.98
CA CYS A 961 4.72 -8.66 3.74
C CYS A 961 4.17 -9.85 2.94
N SER A 962 2.90 -10.20 3.14
CA SER A 962 2.25 -11.24 2.37
C SER A 962 1.76 -10.64 1.05
N ILE A 963 1.65 -11.48 0.03
CA ILE A 963 1.07 -11.16 -1.27
C ILE A 963 -0.33 -10.50 -1.16
N ASP A 964 -0.98 -10.65 -0.02
CA ASP A 964 -2.35 -10.18 0.27
C ASP A 964 -2.43 -8.81 0.97
N THR A 965 -1.30 -8.15 1.26
CA THR A 965 -1.32 -6.80 1.82
C THR A 965 -1.02 -5.75 0.75
N PRO A 966 -2.03 -4.97 0.30
CA PRO A 966 -1.84 -3.93 -0.72
C PRO A 966 -0.92 -2.79 -0.28
N ASP A 967 -0.64 -2.66 1.02
CA ASP A 967 0.07 -1.55 1.63
C ASP A 967 1.42 -1.98 2.23
N CYS A 968 2.32 -2.49 1.39
CA CYS A 968 3.70 -2.70 1.83
C CYS A 968 4.41 -1.33 1.94
N GLU A 969 4.50 -0.81 3.16
CA GLU A 969 5.12 0.48 3.49
C GLU A 969 6.63 0.52 3.23
N ALA A 970 7.26 -0.63 2.98
CA ALA A 970 8.66 -0.72 2.61
C ALA A 970 8.94 -0.13 1.21
N CYS A 971 7.89 0.13 0.41
CA CYS A 971 7.99 0.49 -1.00
C CYS A 971 7.78 1.98 -1.29
N GLN A 972 7.91 2.88 -0.34
CA GLN A 972 7.85 4.33 -0.58
C GLN A 972 9.00 5.11 0.01
#